data_de2c847f147b10a3006998173144ddd6
#
_entry.id   de2c847f147b10a3006998173144ddd6
#
_cell.length_a   1.000
_cell.length_b   1.000
_cell.length_c   1.000
_cell.angle_alpha   90.00
_cell.angle_beta   90.00
_cell.angle_gamma   90.00
#
_symmetry.space_group_name_H-M   'P 1'
#
loop_
_entity.id
_entity.type
_entity.pdbx_description
1 polymer ?
#
loop_
_entity_poly.entity_id
_entity_poly.type
_entity_poly.pdbx_seq_one_letter_code
_entity_poly.pdbx_strand_id
1 'polypeptide(L)'
;MSNNIQDTDVQQGRKCSLWQLAAENAIVIPIIQRDYAQGRSNDKVRQIRQPFLKKIFKVLDNNDSRLELDFVYGTLETPKDISLKNANYDNFVPLDGQQRLTTMFLLHWFLALWNEDDFNMMQSHFKGRFAYTTRLSSSDFCAELLEHVCSEEVKQSIDTDTKHPVSSMLKDEGWFHNQWSNDPTISGMLTMLDSMAAMFNDIIAKEDRAEKAHAYFERLTCSNIDDAAITFNLLYLNRGDFHLSDELYIKMNSRGKPLSDFETFKARFESFMAKHTNVDKEFAKKIDGEWADVFWNLRNNVRPKSEKDNEDYYRDNTDDMIMNVIKVTLANKFAILADNNDNALDELFESQIAKKANPDMRLTFYRYTELGVFNDTNDDDTYEDEEQERQIQEQNEAVCQNVYDTLKFISEIKGASSAMKYQIDKEYVDVDELLNRILFYGIDGKNSEIPGITYQTRLMFWALSEYCIRFRDDIQNCLQPKCTALNRWMRFIRNMVESAEYNNASEMQKALKFLDQLLARMKNSDIIAHLSSMRDIPEDSTPFPQSQLKEEIMKAQLITRDASWENSIDLADNVTSWPGRSGYLFYLSGMSDKSYEEISQWDTATHNHYRSLYDEYKQKMDMLLLYLNNTDFKEECLFERAMLSKGCYLRKEDKRSIIYSMMDQSVSSRSYSFRQMIQFNGIDANNDDSTYKEGVECLKKVLDDKLFCDTDLEQSFRDIIDCSLNAIRDWSLPLLENPKIWDEAKQRFMWIDDDTAWVVRQKGGRTNQYETWSYHLCLRLSDAGVKYDYSYHSYPRHTFLNFKDGKQDYQLRISHTPSDEWQFEIIALDEDSNQIEMDSGMKQFALSLVPGNPLPFKKKSMNDAVICAKAIYNSNKKYIK
;
A
#
# COMPACT_ATOMS: atom_id res chain seq x y z
N MET A 1 72.25 42.83 -9.52
CA MET A 1 72.02 41.84 -10.60
C MET A 1 70.69 41.29 -10.43
N SER A 2 69.82 41.79 -11.26
CA SER A 2 68.42 41.38 -11.31
C SER A 2 68.29 40.01 -11.97
N ASN A 3 67.78 39.00 -11.22
CA ASN A 3 67.40 37.76 -11.85
C ASN A 3 65.91 37.84 -12.28
N ASN A 4 65.75 37.93 -13.57
CA ASN A 4 64.48 37.68 -14.27
C ASN A 4 64.04 36.26 -13.97
N ILE A 5 62.98 36.12 -13.22
CA ILE A 5 62.20 34.90 -13.20
C ILE A 5 61.21 34.99 -14.36
N GLN A 6 61.43 34.17 -15.38
CA GLN A 6 60.50 34.01 -16.51
C GLN A 6 59.10 33.47 -16.01
N ASP A 7 58.13 34.30 -16.24
CA ASP A 7 56.72 34.00 -16.12
C ASP A 7 56.28 33.10 -17.30
N THR A 8 56.44 31.78 -17.21
CA THR A 8 55.78 30.78 -18.08
C THR A 8 55.63 29.46 -17.36
N ASP A 9 54.87 29.43 -16.28
CA ASP A 9 54.34 28.17 -15.80
C ASP A 9 52.82 28.18 -15.93
N VAL A 10 52.36 27.62 -17.03
CA VAL A 10 51.00 27.08 -17.14
C VAL A 10 50.83 26.13 -15.97
N GLN A 11 49.95 26.47 -15.04
CA GLN A 11 49.67 25.65 -13.86
C GLN A 11 49.13 24.31 -14.33
N GLN A 12 50.00 23.32 -14.45
CA GLN A 12 49.58 21.93 -14.65
C GLN A 12 49.07 21.37 -13.32
N GLY A 13 47.84 20.84 -13.33
CA GLY A 13 47.35 20.07 -12.20
C GLY A 13 48.33 18.92 -11.90
N ARG A 14 48.63 18.71 -10.62
CA ARG A 14 49.46 17.57 -10.19
C ARG A 14 48.73 16.60 -9.35
N LYS A 15 49.08 15.33 -9.47
CA LYS A 15 48.57 14.28 -8.61
C LYS A 15 49.11 14.47 -7.19
N CYS A 16 48.28 14.39 -6.18
CA CYS A 16 48.63 14.65 -4.79
C CYS A 16 47.80 13.79 -3.83
N SER A 17 48.37 13.36 -2.71
CA SER A 17 47.63 12.78 -1.59
C SER A 17 47.40 13.85 -0.50
N LEU A 18 46.45 13.58 0.44
CA LEU A 18 46.26 14.50 1.57
C LEU A 18 47.53 14.60 2.43
N TRP A 19 48.26 13.51 2.59
CA TRP A 19 49.52 13.47 3.33
C TRP A 19 50.57 14.41 2.71
N GLN A 20 50.76 14.36 1.41
CA GLN A 20 51.70 15.24 0.70
C GLN A 20 51.25 16.70 0.73
N LEU A 21 49.97 16.98 0.56
CA LEU A 21 49.42 18.33 0.65
C LEU A 21 49.68 18.94 2.04
N ALA A 22 49.44 18.17 3.10
CA ALA A 22 49.71 18.61 4.48
C ALA A 22 51.20 18.72 4.80
N ALA A 23 52.10 18.03 4.07
CA ALA A 23 53.54 18.20 4.21
C ALA A 23 54.03 19.56 3.69
N GLU A 24 53.37 20.07 2.64
CA GLU A 24 53.78 21.31 1.95
C GLU A 24 53.04 22.56 2.46
N ASN A 25 51.76 22.42 2.88
CA ASN A 25 50.86 23.52 3.20
C ASN A 25 50.05 23.26 4.47
N ALA A 26 49.60 24.33 5.12
CA ALA A 26 48.51 24.22 6.08
C ALA A 26 47.16 24.29 5.35
N ILE A 27 46.29 23.33 5.59
CA ILE A 27 44.95 23.22 4.95
C ILE A 27 43.95 23.98 5.81
N VAL A 28 43.36 25.05 5.25
CA VAL A 28 42.45 25.93 5.99
C VAL A 28 41.08 25.97 5.31
N ILE A 29 40.09 25.35 5.90
CA ILE A 29 38.74 25.33 5.37
C ILE A 29 38.03 26.67 5.62
N PRO A 30 37.64 27.45 4.58
CA PRO A 30 37.21 28.84 4.69
C PRO A 30 35.77 29.03 5.21
N ILE A 31 35.44 30.27 5.62
CA ILE A 31 34.19 30.67 6.26
C ILE A 31 32.97 30.51 5.35
N ILE A 32 33.09 30.74 4.07
CA ILE A 32 31.95 30.83 3.13
C ILE A 32 31.43 29.46 2.72
N GLN A 33 31.48 28.48 3.61
CA GLN A 33 31.14 27.10 3.29
C GLN A 33 29.98 26.51 4.07
N ARG A 34 29.44 25.49 3.42
CA ARG A 34 28.45 24.60 4.08
C ARG A 34 29.14 23.85 5.22
N ASP A 35 28.41 23.51 6.23
CA ASP A 35 28.78 22.50 7.22
C ASP A 35 29.29 21.21 6.53
N TYR A 36 29.95 20.35 7.28
CA TYR A 36 30.46 19.09 6.74
C TYR A 36 29.31 18.18 6.31
N ALA A 37 28.86 18.38 5.07
CA ALA A 37 27.62 17.79 4.54
C ALA A 37 27.72 16.27 4.34
N GLN A 38 28.89 15.70 4.02
CA GLN A 38 29.07 14.25 3.89
C GLN A 38 28.82 13.49 5.20
N GLY A 39 28.94 14.18 6.32
CA GLY A 39 28.68 13.65 7.65
C GLY A 39 27.25 13.80 8.14
N ARG A 40 26.32 14.43 7.43
CA ARG A 40 24.95 14.59 7.88
C ARG A 40 24.26 13.24 8.10
N SER A 41 23.39 13.17 9.11
CA SER A 41 22.72 11.93 9.54
C SER A 41 21.51 11.53 8.66
N ASN A 42 21.13 12.37 7.67
CA ASN A 42 19.98 12.07 6.82
C ASN A 42 20.27 10.90 5.85
N ASP A 43 19.21 10.18 5.46
CA ASP A 43 19.36 8.98 4.63
C ASP A 43 19.96 9.23 3.24
N LYS A 44 19.68 10.41 2.63
CA LYS A 44 20.28 10.77 1.34
C LYS A 44 21.82 10.79 1.40
N VAL A 45 22.36 11.42 2.44
CA VAL A 45 23.80 11.50 2.62
C VAL A 45 24.38 10.15 3.01
N ARG A 46 23.66 9.37 3.83
CA ARG A 46 24.04 7.99 4.17
C ARG A 46 24.22 7.13 2.91
N GLN A 47 23.28 7.21 1.96
CA GLN A 47 23.31 6.46 0.70
C GLN A 47 24.49 6.85 -0.22
N ILE A 48 25.03 8.06 -0.08
CA ILE A 48 26.26 8.48 -0.78
C ILE A 48 27.49 8.05 0.02
N ARG A 49 27.47 8.23 1.34
CA ARG A 49 28.59 7.95 2.24
C ARG A 49 28.95 6.47 2.28
N GLN A 50 27.97 5.57 2.37
CA GLN A 50 28.21 4.13 2.49
C GLN A 50 28.96 3.55 1.26
N PRO A 51 28.53 3.76 0.02
CA PRO A 51 29.28 3.29 -1.16
C PRO A 51 30.67 3.92 -1.27
N PHE A 52 30.79 5.19 -0.88
CA PHE A 52 32.08 5.89 -0.91
C PHE A 52 33.07 5.27 0.08
N LEU A 53 32.67 5.01 1.33
CA LEU A 53 33.48 4.34 2.32
C LEU A 53 33.83 2.90 1.90
N LYS A 54 32.85 2.16 1.37
CA LYS A 54 33.09 0.80 0.85
C LYS A 54 34.14 0.77 -0.24
N LYS A 55 34.10 1.75 -1.16
CA LYS A 55 35.12 1.88 -2.21
C LYS A 55 36.49 2.22 -1.62
N ILE A 56 36.59 3.12 -0.65
CA ILE A 56 37.81 3.44 0.07
C ILE A 56 38.43 2.21 0.71
N PHE A 57 37.67 1.48 1.53
CA PHE A 57 38.21 0.31 2.23
C PHE A 57 38.57 -0.82 1.26
N LYS A 58 37.80 -1.04 0.18
CA LYS A 58 38.15 -2.01 -0.86
C LYS A 58 39.50 -1.67 -1.52
N VAL A 59 39.76 -0.39 -1.78
CA VAL A 59 41.03 0.06 -2.35
C VAL A 59 42.17 -0.07 -1.34
N LEU A 60 41.95 0.21 -0.07
CA LEU A 60 42.96 0.06 0.97
C LEU A 60 43.29 -1.42 1.24
N ASP A 61 42.38 -2.33 1.04
CA ASP A 61 42.60 -3.78 1.23
C ASP A 61 43.37 -4.43 0.05
N ASN A 62 43.23 -3.90 -1.14
CA ASN A 62 43.93 -4.41 -2.33
C ASN A 62 45.16 -3.55 -2.71
N ASN A 63 46.36 -4.15 -2.57
CA ASN A 63 47.63 -3.43 -2.83
C ASN A 63 47.80 -2.93 -4.26
N ASP A 64 47.15 -3.57 -5.23
CA ASP A 64 47.26 -3.16 -6.65
C ASP A 64 46.24 -2.08 -7.04
N SER A 65 45.19 -1.87 -6.17
CA SER A 65 44.13 -0.90 -6.41
C SER A 65 44.52 0.52 -6.00
N ARG A 66 44.07 1.52 -6.78
CA ARG A 66 44.26 2.95 -6.50
C ARG A 66 42.91 3.66 -6.70
N LEU A 67 42.64 4.69 -5.89
CA LEU A 67 41.49 5.55 -6.01
C LEU A 67 41.91 6.97 -6.27
N GLU A 68 41.50 7.51 -7.40
CA GLU A 68 41.66 8.92 -7.72
C GLU A 68 40.35 9.65 -7.40
N LEU A 69 40.43 10.58 -6.45
CA LEU A 69 39.35 11.48 -6.08
C LEU A 69 39.48 12.72 -6.94
N ASP A 70 38.49 13.02 -7.78
CA ASP A 70 38.47 14.21 -8.66
C ASP A 70 39.42 15.38 -8.31
N PHE A 71 39.17 16.54 -8.87
CA PHE A 71 39.99 17.72 -8.62
C PHE A 71 39.82 18.31 -7.23
N VAL A 72 40.88 18.71 -6.58
CA VAL A 72 40.92 19.61 -5.43
C VAL A 72 41.60 20.89 -5.89
N TYR A 73 40.93 22.01 -5.82
CA TYR A 73 41.49 23.28 -6.22
C TYR A 73 41.27 24.40 -5.22
N GLY A 74 42.21 25.28 -5.09
CA GLY A 74 42.19 26.36 -4.11
C GLY A 74 43.29 27.38 -4.32
N THR A 75 43.40 28.35 -3.41
CA THR A 75 44.39 29.42 -3.42
C THR A 75 45.43 29.20 -2.33
N LEU A 76 46.66 29.62 -2.58
CA LEU A 76 47.69 29.76 -1.54
C LEU A 76 47.60 31.15 -0.94
N GLU A 77 47.52 31.21 0.39
CA GLU A 77 47.49 32.45 1.13
C GLU A 77 48.67 32.52 2.12
N THR A 78 49.43 33.60 2.08
CA THR A 78 50.45 33.87 3.08
C THR A 78 49.78 34.25 4.38
N PRO A 79 50.12 33.65 5.53
CA PRO A 79 49.42 33.89 6.80
C PRO A 79 49.66 35.35 7.26
N LYS A 80 48.65 36.19 7.09
CA LYS A 80 48.69 37.57 7.59
C LYS A 80 47.96 37.79 8.90
N ASP A 81 46.97 36.98 9.24
CA ASP A 81 46.13 37.25 10.39
C ASP A 81 45.41 36.00 11.00
N ILE A 82 45.74 34.80 10.65
CA ILE A 82 45.12 33.62 11.23
C ILE A 82 46.14 32.92 12.11
N SER A 83 45.86 32.83 13.36
CA SER A 83 46.68 32.24 14.44
C SER A 83 46.87 30.72 14.34
N LEU A 84 47.26 30.20 13.16
CA LEU A 84 47.94 28.92 13.12
C LEU A 84 49.37 29.17 13.56
N LYS A 85 49.76 28.65 14.67
CA LYS A 85 51.02 28.90 15.38
C LYS A 85 52.27 28.46 14.67
N ASN A 86 52.25 28.15 13.35
CA ASN A 86 53.39 27.75 12.53
C ASN A 86 53.56 28.69 11.36
N ALA A 87 54.43 29.71 11.54
CA ALA A 87 54.73 30.74 10.57
C ALA A 87 55.54 30.27 9.33
N ASN A 88 55.74 28.98 9.10
CA ASN A 88 56.66 28.44 8.11
C ASN A 88 55.97 27.84 6.86
N TYR A 89 54.63 27.83 6.77
CA TYR A 89 53.92 27.24 5.65
C TYR A 89 52.86 28.19 5.11
N ASP A 90 52.69 28.18 3.77
CA ASP A 90 51.54 28.86 3.17
C ASP A 90 50.23 28.11 3.45
N ASN A 91 49.15 28.86 3.59
CA ASN A 91 47.82 28.32 3.80
C ASN A 91 47.19 27.92 2.46
N PHE A 92 46.90 26.65 2.26
CA PHE A 92 46.05 26.20 1.17
C PHE A 92 44.58 26.37 1.58
N VAL A 93 43.86 27.26 0.89
CA VAL A 93 42.45 27.53 1.09
C VAL A 93 41.64 26.87 -0.05
N PRO A 94 41.05 25.68 0.15
CA PRO A 94 40.35 24.98 -0.89
C PRO A 94 39.04 25.70 -1.27
N LEU A 95 38.85 25.90 -2.57
CA LEU A 95 37.58 26.35 -3.16
C LEU A 95 36.62 25.17 -3.43
N ASP A 96 37.17 24.04 -3.87
CA ASP A 96 36.43 22.77 -3.95
C ASP A 96 37.30 21.62 -3.42
N GLY A 97 36.65 20.52 -3.07
CA GLY A 97 37.26 19.33 -2.49
C GLY A 97 37.34 19.29 -0.96
N GLN A 98 36.77 20.26 -0.27
CA GLN A 98 36.84 20.39 1.20
C GLN A 98 36.24 19.23 1.94
N GLN A 99 35.08 18.76 1.47
CA GLN A 99 34.39 17.58 2.06
C GLN A 99 35.26 16.32 1.96
N ARG A 100 35.95 16.18 0.83
CA ARG A 100 36.90 15.09 0.58
C ARG A 100 38.12 15.19 1.48
N LEU A 101 38.72 16.40 1.58
CA LEU A 101 39.86 16.63 2.46
C LEU A 101 39.54 16.34 3.93
N THR A 102 38.38 16.79 4.40
CA THR A 102 37.92 16.50 5.75
C THR A 102 37.70 14.98 5.96
N THR A 103 37.05 14.30 5.01
CA THR A 103 36.87 12.85 5.08
C THR A 103 38.19 12.11 5.13
N MET A 104 39.17 12.53 4.32
CA MET A 104 40.52 11.93 4.34
C MET A 104 41.23 12.21 5.66
N PHE A 105 41.14 13.43 6.22
CA PHE A 105 41.71 13.73 7.53
C PHE A 105 41.10 12.80 8.64
N LEU A 106 39.77 12.65 8.67
CA LEU A 106 39.10 11.76 9.62
C LEU A 106 39.50 10.30 9.42
N LEU A 107 39.70 9.87 8.16
CA LEU A 107 40.15 8.51 7.84
C LEU A 107 41.59 8.25 8.34
N HIS A 108 42.53 9.17 8.13
CA HIS A 108 43.90 9.06 8.64
C HIS A 108 43.86 8.96 10.17
N TRP A 109 43.08 9.81 10.84
CA TRP A 109 42.90 9.78 12.29
C TRP A 109 42.34 8.46 12.78
N PHE A 110 41.24 7.98 12.14
CA PHE A 110 40.59 6.72 12.51
C PHE A 110 41.54 5.52 12.40
N LEU A 111 42.32 5.44 11.32
CA LEU A 111 43.27 4.34 11.13
C LEU A 111 44.46 4.43 12.07
N ALA A 112 44.95 5.63 12.37
CA ALA A 112 46.04 5.84 13.30
C ALA A 112 45.69 5.47 14.76
N LEU A 113 44.43 5.40 15.16
CA LEU A 113 43.99 5.04 16.52
C LEU A 113 44.45 3.65 16.97
N TRP A 114 44.73 2.76 16.03
CA TRP A 114 45.01 1.34 16.34
C TRP A 114 46.48 1.07 16.68
N ASN A 115 47.36 2.05 16.40
CA ASN A 115 48.79 1.95 16.62
C ASN A 115 49.36 3.27 17.17
N GLU A 116 50.14 3.21 18.25
CA GLU A 116 50.70 4.42 18.91
C GLU A 116 51.73 5.15 18.02
N ASP A 117 52.53 4.41 17.27
CA ASP A 117 53.50 5.02 16.34
C ASP A 117 52.81 5.74 15.18
N ASP A 118 51.74 5.14 14.65
CA ASP A 118 50.92 5.76 13.60
C ASP A 118 50.21 7.02 14.10
N PHE A 119 49.71 7.01 15.33
CA PHE A 119 49.09 8.16 15.95
C PHE A 119 50.10 9.30 16.17
N ASN A 120 51.28 8.99 16.69
CA ASN A 120 52.36 9.99 16.85
C ASN A 120 52.80 10.58 15.51
N MET A 121 52.87 9.76 14.48
CA MET A 121 53.16 10.20 13.10
C MET A 121 52.04 11.10 12.57
N MET A 122 50.76 10.73 12.73
CA MET A 122 49.60 11.54 12.38
C MET A 122 49.62 12.89 13.11
N GLN A 123 49.81 12.89 14.42
CA GLN A 123 49.87 14.07 15.26
C GLN A 123 50.95 15.02 14.76
N SER A 124 52.22 14.54 14.62
CA SER A 124 53.36 15.36 14.21
C SER A 124 53.16 15.96 12.81
N HIS A 125 52.47 15.24 11.93
CA HIS A 125 52.22 15.65 10.55
C HIS A 125 51.13 16.70 10.41
N PHE A 126 50.02 16.55 11.10
CA PHE A 126 48.85 17.42 10.97
C PHE A 126 48.71 18.50 12.04
N LYS A 127 49.52 18.49 13.07
CA LYS A 127 49.46 19.47 14.16
C LYS A 127 49.65 20.89 13.62
N GLY A 128 48.63 21.74 13.75
CA GLY A 128 48.59 23.09 13.22
C GLY A 128 48.53 23.20 11.69
N ARG A 129 48.25 22.10 10.97
CA ARG A 129 48.16 22.05 9.50
C ARG A 129 46.79 21.68 8.95
N PHE A 130 45.80 21.47 9.80
CA PHE A 130 44.42 21.27 9.39
C PHE A 130 43.47 22.06 10.32
N ALA A 131 42.73 23.01 9.78
CA ALA A 131 41.89 23.91 10.56
C ALA A 131 40.68 24.39 9.79
N TYR A 132 39.64 24.79 10.54
CA TYR A 132 38.47 25.47 10.03
C TYR A 132 38.46 26.94 10.44
N THR A 133 38.13 27.84 9.53
CA THR A 133 37.98 29.27 9.87
C THR A 133 36.52 29.64 10.17
N THR A 134 35.58 28.76 9.84
CA THR A 134 34.13 28.99 9.97
C THR A 134 33.65 29.08 11.41
N ARG A 135 34.22 28.23 12.27
CA ARG A 135 33.83 28.11 13.68
C ARG A 135 35.05 27.70 14.49
N LEU A 136 35.32 28.42 15.53
CA LEU A 136 36.40 28.09 16.48
C LEU A 136 36.22 26.67 17.04
N SER A 137 34.96 26.27 17.34
CA SER A 137 34.60 24.95 17.85
C SER A 137 35.05 23.81 16.94
N SER A 138 34.86 23.93 15.61
CA SER A 138 35.29 22.90 14.65
C SER A 138 36.81 22.83 14.51
N SER A 139 37.49 23.99 14.56
CA SER A 139 38.95 24.05 14.58
C SER A 139 39.54 23.45 15.85
N ASP A 140 39.02 23.84 17.00
CA ASP A 140 39.45 23.32 18.29
C ASP A 140 39.23 21.80 18.38
N PHE A 141 38.09 21.32 17.91
CA PHE A 141 37.79 19.87 17.86
C PHE A 141 38.84 19.10 17.00
N CYS A 142 39.19 19.60 15.81
CA CYS A 142 40.25 18.98 14.99
C CYS A 142 41.61 19.00 15.68
N ALA A 143 41.94 20.07 16.42
CA ALA A 143 43.16 20.15 17.19
C ALA A 143 43.18 19.16 18.36
N GLU A 144 42.10 19.08 19.14
CA GLU A 144 42.01 18.16 20.26
C GLU A 144 42.00 16.69 19.83
N LEU A 145 41.43 16.35 18.65
CA LEU A 145 41.57 15.00 18.07
C LEU A 145 43.01 14.59 17.87
N LEU A 146 43.92 15.53 17.62
CA LEU A 146 45.35 15.28 17.44
C LEU A 146 46.16 15.31 18.75
N GLU A 147 45.66 15.99 19.81
CA GLU A 147 46.37 16.10 21.08
C GLU A 147 46.08 14.93 22.01
N HIS A 148 44.91 14.27 21.88
CA HIS A 148 44.48 13.23 22.76
C HIS A 148 44.54 11.86 22.10
N VAL A 149 45.47 11.04 22.55
CA VAL A 149 45.55 9.60 22.21
C VAL A 149 44.32 8.92 22.84
N CYS A 150 43.54 8.26 22.02
CA CYS A 150 42.45 7.50 22.53
C CYS A 150 42.91 6.33 23.45
N SER A 151 42.29 6.22 24.60
CA SER A 151 42.62 5.15 25.59
C SER A 151 42.32 3.75 25.03
N GLU A 152 42.88 2.69 25.67
CA GLU A 152 42.54 1.30 25.31
C GLU A 152 41.04 1.01 25.43
N GLU A 153 40.31 1.72 26.29
CA GLU A 153 38.86 1.66 26.43
C GLU A 153 38.14 2.10 25.12
N VAL A 154 38.75 3.02 24.40
CA VAL A 154 38.34 3.52 23.09
C VAL A 154 38.43 2.45 22.01
N LYS A 155 39.57 1.77 21.95
CA LYS A 155 39.77 0.68 20.98
C LYS A 155 38.78 -0.47 21.29
N GLN A 156 38.53 -0.79 22.56
CA GLN A 156 37.55 -1.77 22.95
C GLN A 156 36.10 -1.36 22.62
N SER A 157 35.78 -0.07 22.72
CA SER A 157 34.45 0.45 22.35
C SER A 157 34.16 0.41 20.85
N ILE A 158 35.17 0.66 20.00
CA ILE A 158 35.09 0.53 18.55
C ILE A 158 34.82 -0.93 18.16
N ASP A 159 35.31 -1.88 18.97
CA ASP A 159 35.14 -3.32 18.76
C ASP A 159 33.76 -3.86 19.16
N THR A 160 32.88 -3.04 19.74
CA THR A 160 31.54 -3.47 20.14
C THR A 160 30.51 -3.14 19.05
N ASP A 161 29.46 -4.00 18.96
CA ASP A 161 28.31 -3.86 18.00
C ASP A 161 27.36 -2.69 18.38
N THR A 162 27.88 -1.55 18.79
CA THR A 162 27.05 -0.38 19.13
C THR A 162 26.78 0.48 17.90
N LYS A 163 25.59 1.08 17.80
CA LYS A 163 25.20 1.93 16.67
C LYS A 163 26.07 3.22 16.47
N HIS A 164 26.76 3.63 17.52
CA HIS A 164 27.55 4.87 17.55
C HIS A 164 28.86 4.67 18.34
N PRO A 165 29.76 3.83 17.87
CA PRO A 165 30.90 3.40 18.69
C PRO A 165 31.89 4.54 18.95
N VAL A 166 32.18 5.38 17.95
CA VAL A 166 33.20 6.44 18.07
C VAL A 166 32.61 7.71 18.68
N SER A 167 31.43 8.13 18.20
CA SER A 167 30.83 9.40 18.65
C SER A 167 30.42 9.38 20.11
N SER A 168 29.90 8.26 20.61
CA SER A 168 29.52 8.13 22.03
C SER A 168 30.72 8.27 22.93
N MET A 169 31.78 7.61 22.57
CA MET A 169 33.03 7.57 23.29
C MET A 169 33.73 8.92 23.33
N LEU A 170 33.89 9.57 22.16
CA LEU A 170 34.50 10.90 22.10
C LEU A 170 33.74 11.94 22.93
N LYS A 171 32.41 11.78 23.03
CA LYS A 171 31.58 12.66 23.86
C LYS A 171 31.74 12.42 25.35
N ASP A 172 32.16 11.24 25.75
CA ASP A 172 32.41 10.88 27.14
C ASP A 172 33.83 11.28 27.60
N GLU A 173 34.72 11.68 26.66
CA GLU A 173 36.06 12.15 26.98
C GLU A 173 36.05 13.52 27.71
N GLY A 174 36.93 13.69 28.69
CA GLY A 174 36.99 14.89 29.51
C GLY A 174 37.35 16.18 28.78
N TRP A 175 37.96 16.09 27.60
CA TRP A 175 38.31 17.22 26.74
C TRP A 175 37.18 17.61 25.79
N PHE A 176 36.13 16.76 25.63
CA PHE A 176 35.02 17.05 24.71
C PHE A 176 34.06 18.06 25.35
N HIS A 177 33.94 19.23 24.77
CA HIS A 177 33.04 20.27 25.23
C HIS A 177 31.59 19.99 24.82
N ASN A 178 30.65 19.93 25.79
CA ASN A 178 29.22 19.68 25.50
C ASN A 178 28.61 20.60 24.44
N GLN A 179 29.09 21.84 24.33
CA GLN A 179 28.65 22.80 23.32
C GLN A 179 28.95 22.35 21.88
N TRP A 180 29.98 21.52 21.69
CA TRP A 180 30.35 20.98 20.38
C TRP A 180 29.30 20.06 19.79
N SER A 181 28.47 19.42 20.61
CA SER A 181 27.33 18.61 20.13
C SER A 181 26.32 19.42 19.32
N ASN A 182 26.28 20.74 19.47
CA ASN A 182 25.41 21.65 18.74
C ASN A 182 26.05 22.19 17.44
N ASP A 183 27.33 21.92 17.20
CA ASP A 183 28.02 22.30 15.96
C ASP A 183 27.72 21.27 14.87
N PRO A 184 27.00 21.64 13.77
CA PRO A 184 26.65 20.70 12.69
C PRO A 184 27.87 20.13 11.97
N THR A 185 29.01 20.81 11.95
CA THR A 185 30.26 20.31 11.36
C THR A 185 30.83 19.19 12.23
N ILE A 186 30.93 19.41 13.55
CA ILE A 186 31.41 18.40 14.50
C ILE A 186 30.43 17.20 14.52
N SER A 187 29.12 17.44 14.56
CA SER A 187 28.12 16.38 14.48
C SER A 187 28.27 15.54 13.21
N GLY A 188 28.57 16.19 12.08
CA GLY A 188 28.90 15.52 10.83
C GLY A 188 30.17 14.68 10.89
N MET A 189 31.27 15.23 11.47
CA MET A 189 32.52 14.50 11.65
C MET A 189 32.34 13.26 12.51
N LEU A 190 31.62 13.36 13.62
CA LEU A 190 31.30 12.23 14.50
C LEU A 190 30.48 11.15 13.76
N THR A 191 29.47 11.53 12.99
CA THR A 191 28.66 10.60 12.17
C THR A 191 29.51 9.90 11.10
N MET A 192 30.48 10.60 10.51
CA MET A 192 31.40 10.00 9.55
C MET A 192 32.31 8.98 10.22
N LEU A 193 32.87 9.31 11.39
CA LEU A 193 33.70 8.39 12.17
C LEU A 193 32.94 7.12 12.59
N ASP A 194 31.69 7.26 13.04
CA ASP A 194 30.82 6.09 13.32
C ASP A 194 30.61 5.22 12.06
N SER A 195 30.43 5.86 10.91
CA SER A 195 30.25 5.15 9.64
C SER A 195 31.53 4.45 9.15
N MET A 196 32.69 5.06 9.40
CA MET A 196 34.00 4.42 9.13
C MET A 196 34.19 3.20 10.04
N ALA A 197 33.91 3.33 11.34
CA ALA A 197 34.03 2.23 12.29
C ALA A 197 33.09 1.07 11.93
N ALA A 198 31.83 1.37 11.63
CA ALA A 198 30.86 0.35 11.22
C ALA A 198 31.30 -0.39 9.95
N MET A 199 31.78 0.33 8.92
CA MET A 199 32.25 -0.26 7.67
C MET A 199 33.52 -1.09 7.87
N PHE A 200 34.47 -0.59 8.67
CA PHE A 200 35.71 -1.28 8.97
C PHE A 200 35.45 -2.59 9.73
N ASN A 201 34.58 -2.53 10.71
CA ASN A 201 34.18 -3.69 11.51
C ASN A 201 33.39 -4.76 10.71
N ASP A 202 32.66 -4.33 9.69
CA ASP A 202 31.92 -5.22 8.78
C ASP A 202 32.82 -5.97 7.81
N ILE A 203 33.90 -5.32 7.36
CA ILE A 203 34.81 -5.87 6.35
C ILE A 203 35.96 -6.68 6.99
N ILE A 204 36.49 -6.23 8.14
CA ILE A 204 37.71 -6.78 8.74
C ILE A 204 37.37 -7.60 9.99
N ALA A 205 37.88 -8.85 10.01
CA ALA A 205 37.75 -9.72 11.18
C ALA A 205 38.43 -9.08 12.41
N LYS A 206 37.86 -9.30 13.60
CA LYS A 206 38.28 -8.63 14.85
C LYS A 206 39.75 -8.78 15.13
N GLU A 207 40.27 -9.97 14.86
CA GLU A 207 41.67 -10.38 15.12
C GLU A 207 42.67 -9.61 14.24
N ASP A 208 42.24 -9.23 13.04
CA ASP A 208 43.11 -8.62 12.02
C ASP A 208 43.06 -7.08 12.01
N ARG A 209 42.14 -6.47 12.78
CA ARG A 209 41.83 -5.03 12.70
C ARG A 209 43.05 -4.13 12.95
N ALA A 210 43.85 -4.44 13.97
CA ALA A 210 45.02 -3.62 14.26
C ALA A 210 46.09 -3.71 13.16
N GLU A 211 46.35 -4.90 12.63
CA GLU A 211 47.31 -5.13 11.56
C GLU A 211 46.82 -4.46 10.26
N LYS A 212 45.56 -4.62 9.91
CA LYS A 212 44.96 -4.02 8.73
C LYS A 212 44.86 -2.50 8.81
N ALA A 213 44.53 -1.93 9.98
CA ALA A 213 44.53 -0.47 10.18
C ALA A 213 45.91 0.13 9.96
N HIS A 214 46.97 -0.49 10.51
CA HIS A 214 48.36 -0.08 10.28
C HIS A 214 48.75 -0.16 8.79
N ALA A 215 48.48 -1.28 8.14
CA ALA A 215 48.75 -1.46 6.71
C ALA A 215 48.01 -0.42 5.84
N TYR A 216 46.76 -0.10 6.17
CA TYR A 216 45.97 0.92 5.46
C TYR A 216 46.52 2.33 5.71
N PHE A 217 46.95 2.61 6.94
CA PHE A 217 47.57 3.87 7.28
C PHE A 217 48.90 4.07 6.51
N GLU A 218 49.76 3.06 6.45
CA GLU A 218 50.97 3.09 5.66
C GLU A 218 50.71 3.42 4.17
N ARG A 219 49.67 2.86 3.59
CA ARG A 219 49.25 3.11 2.20
C ARG A 219 48.71 4.52 1.98
N LEU A 220 48.14 5.17 2.99
CA LEU A 220 47.69 6.57 2.92
C LEU A 220 48.82 7.55 3.10
N THR A 221 49.87 7.18 3.89
CA THR A 221 51.01 8.04 4.24
C THR A 221 52.25 7.82 3.37
N CYS A 222 52.07 7.03 2.29
CA CYS A 222 53.16 6.72 1.37
C CYS A 222 53.79 8.00 0.77
N SER A 223 55.15 8.07 0.82
CA SER A 223 55.87 9.21 0.32
C SER A 223 55.92 9.28 -1.22
N ASN A 224 55.85 8.12 -1.89
CA ASN A 224 55.80 8.06 -3.35
C ASN A 224 54.32 8.15 -3.79
N ILE A 225 53.99 9.15 -4.63
CA ILE A 225 52.65 9.40 -5.09
C ILE A 225 52.07 8.24 -5.93
N ASP A 226 52.94 7.54 -6.65
CA ASP A 226 52.53 6.42 -7.50
C ASP A 226 52.12 5.18 -6.67
N ASP A 227 52.56 5.10 -5.43
CA ASP A 227 52.26 4.04 -4.49
C ASP A 227 51.11 4.42 -3.54
N ALA A 228 50.72 5.69 -3.51
CA ALA A 228 49.65 6.17 -2.63
C ALA A 228 48.29 5.58 -3.05
N ALA A 229 47.57 4.99 -2.09
CA ALA A 229 46.30 4.31 -2.34
C ALA A 229 45.21 5.29 -2.78
N ILE A 230 45.18 6.50 -2.21
CA ILE A 230 44.16 7.52 -2.48
C ILE A 230 44.84 8.84 -2.86
N THR A 231 44.48 9.34 -4.03
CA THR A 231 45.06 10.58 -4.61
C THR A 231 43.97 11.46 -5.20
N PHE A 232 44.29 12.72 -5.47
CA PHE A 232 43.45 13.68 -6.19
C PHE A 232 44.32 14.57 -7.09
N ASN A 233 43.70 15.23 -8.05
CA ASN A 233 44.36 16.19 -8.91
C ASN A 233 44.33 17.58 -8.26
N LEU A 234 45.45 18.05 -7.75
CA LEU A 234 45.61 19.34 -7.09
C LEU A 234 45.87 20.46 -8.10
N LEU A 235 45.06 21.52 -8.02
CA LEU A 235 45.22 22.71 -8.85
C LEU A 235 45.30 23.96 -7.97
N TYR A 236 46.39 24.70 -8.05
CA TYR A 236 46.51 25.99 -7.41
C TYR A 236 45.97 27.09 -8.34
N LEU A 237 45.05 27.92 -7.82
CA LEU A 237 44.51 29.07 -8.53
C LEU A 237 45.26 30.34 -8.12
N ASN A 238 45.79 31.05 -9.11
CA ASN A 238 46.51 32.29 -8.83
C ASN A 238 45.53 33.43 -8.55
N ARG A 239 45.63 34.06 -7.38
CA ARG A 239 44.76 35.18 -6.97
C ARG A 239 44.84 36.40 -7.90
N GLY A 240 45.97 36.58 -8.62
CA GLY A 240 46.18 37.71 -9.52
C GLY A 240 45.40 37.63 -10.84
N ASP A 241 45.14 36.42 -11.33
CA ASP A 241 44.54 36.20 -12.65
C ASP A 241 43.02 36.01 -12.59
N PHE A 242 42.52 35.56 -11.47
CA PHE A 242 41.11 35.44 -11.18
C PHE A 242 40.74 36.42 -10.07
N HIS A 243 40.13 37.55 -10.38
CA HIS A 243 39.47 38.40 -9.36
C HIS A 243 38.35 37.58 -8.69
N LEU A 244 38.71 36.64 -7.82
CA LEU A 244 37.82 35.80 -7.04
C LEU A 244 37.15 36.69 -5.97
N SER A 245 36.12 37.41 -6.39
CA SER A 245 35.24 38.06 -5.45
C SER A 245 34.40 36.99 -4.71
N ASP A 246 34.01 37.27 -3.46
CA ASP A 246 33.08 36.43 -2.70
C ASP A 246 31.82 36.10 -3.52
N GLU A 247 31.42 37.01 -4.43
CA GLU A 247 30.32 36.79 -5.37
C GLU A 247 30.54 35.66 -6.38
N LEU A 248 31.75 35.54 -6.94
CA LEU A 248 32.09 34.47 -7.88
C LEU A 248 32.13 33.14 -7.16
N TYR A 249 32.67 33.13 -5.94
CA TYR A 249 32.65 31.96 -5.06
C TYR A 249 31.21 31.49 -4.74
N ILE A 250 30.33 32.42 -4.37
CA ILE A 250 28.91 32.15 -4.15
C ILE A 250 28.24 31.64 -5.43
N LYS A 251 28.55 32.24 -6.60
CA LYS A 251 28.01 31.82 -7.90
C LYS A 251 28.54 30.45 -8.34
N MET A 252 29.80 30.12 -8.08
CA MET A 252 30.35 28.79 -8.38
C MET A 252 29.76 27.70 -7.46
N ASN A 253 29.56 27.99 -6.18
CA ASN A 253 28.93 27.09 -5.23
C ASN A 253 27.39 27.02 -5.39
N SER A 254 26.75 28.08 -5.88
CA SER A 254 25.32 28.07 -6.21
C SER A 254 25.00 27.28 -7.50
N ARG A 255 26.00 27.10 -8.39
CA ARG A 255 25.90 26.18 -9.53
C ARG A 255 26.01 24.71 -9.13
N GLY A 256 26.47 24.42 -7.93
CA GLY A 256 26.39 23.10 -7.34
C GLY A 256 25.02 22.83 -6.71
N LYS A 257 23.89 23.08 -7.43
CA LYS A 257 22.65 22.41 -7.09
C LYS A 257 22.98 20.91 -7.09
N PRO A 258 22.83 20.21 -5.96
CA PRO A 258 23.10 18.77 -5.98
C PRO A 258 22.22 18.16 -7.07
N LEU A 259 22.79 17.22 -7.82
CA LEU A 259 22.02 16.44 -8.79
C LEU A 259 20.72 15.98 -8.14
N SER A 260 19.61 16.07 -8.85
CA SER A 260 18.35 15.52 -8.39
C SER A 260 18.50 14.00 -8.14
N ASP A 261 17.62 13.42 -7.36
CA ASP A 261 17.64 11.98 -7.15
C ASP A 261 17.51 11.23 -8.48
N PHE A 262 16.72 11.78 -9.40
CA PHE A 262 16.57 11.27 -10.75
C PHE A 262 17.87 11.39 -11.56
N GLU A 263 18.52 12.54 -11.58
CA GLU A 263 19.80 12.73 -12.31
C GLU A 263 20.88 11.77 -11.79
N THR A 264 20.94 11.58 -10.47
CA THR A 264 21.87 10.63 -9.84
C THR A 264 21.53 9.18 -10.21
N PHE A 265 20.27 8.81 -10.17
CA PHE A 265 19.79 7.49 -10.59
C PHE A 265 20.08 7.27 -12.07
N LYS A 266 19.68 8.22 -12.93
CA LYS A 266 19.84 8.18 -14.38
C LYS A 266 21.29 7.90 -14.80
N ALA A 267 22.25 8.68 -14.29
CA ALA A 267 23.65 8.53 -14.65
C ALA A 267 24.19 7.11 -14.36
N ARG A 268 23.80 6.52 -13.24
CA ARG A 268 24.18 5.15 -12.87
C ARG A 268 23.42 4.10 -13.69
N PHE A 269 22.13 4.33 -13.91
CA PHE A 269 21.30 3.43 -14.70
C PHE A 269 21.70 3.39 -16.17
N GLU A 270 22.10 4.51 -16.78
CA GLU A 270 22.66 4.55 -18.12
C GLU A 270 23.96 3.75 -18.23
N SER A 271 24.84 3.90 -17.22
CA SER A 271 26.06 3.09 -17.16
C SER A 271 25.79 1.60 -17.02
N PHE A 272 24.77 1.24 -16.25
CA PHE A 272 24.31 -0.15 -16.09
C PHE A 272 23.68 -0.69 -17.37
N MET A 273 22.82 0.09 -18.02
CA MET A 273 22.23 -0.29 -19.31
C MET A 273 23.29 -0.55 -20.39
N ALA A 274 24.35 0.27 -20.43
CA ALA A 274 25.43 0.11 -21.41
C ALA A 274 26.18 -1.24 -21.29
N LYS A 275 26.15 -1.85 -20.10
CA LYS A 275 26.73 -3.19 -19.89
C LYS A 275 25.76 -4.33 -20.28
N HIS A 276 24.45 -4.11 -20.14
CA HIS A 276 23.46 -5.18 -20.17
C HIS A 276 22.47 -5.12 -21.34
N THR A 277 22.44 -4.00 -22.12
CA THR A 277 21.49 -3.84 -23.23
C THR A 277 22.12 -3.13 -24.42
N ASN A 278 21.44 -3.20 -25.57
CA ASN A 278 21.81 -2.45 -26.79
C ASN A 278 20.98 -1.16 -26.97
N VAL A 279 20.08 -0.85 -26.04
CA VAL A 279 19.20 0.35 -26.13
C VAL A 279 19.71 1.53 -25.32
N ASP A 280 20.88 1.43 -24.69
CA ASP A 280 21.48 2.45 -23.82
C ASP A 280 21.57 3.83 -24.49
N LYS A 281 22.09 3.89 -25.72
CA LYS A 281 22.25 5.15 -26.49
C LYS A 281 20.91 5.76 -26.88
N GLU A 282 19.94 4.94 -27.22
CA GLU A 282 18.60 5.41 -27.55
C GLU A 282 17.86 5.89 -26.28
N PHE A 283 18.02 5.18 -25.18
CA PHE A 283 17.49 5.59 -23.86
C PHE A 283 18.06 6.98 -23.47
N ALA A 284 19.37 7.14 -23.44
CA ALA A 284 20.02 8.41 -23.07
C ALA A 284 19.55 9.58 -23.94
N LYS A 285 19.40 9.36 -25.24
CA LYS A 285 18.89 10.39 -26.15
C LYS A 285 17.44 10.77 -25.90
N LYS A 286 16.58 9.77 -25.65
CA LYS A 286 15.14 9.99 -25.49
C LYS A 286 14.77 10.56 -24.13
N ILE A 287 15.46 10.14 -23.07
CA ILE A 287 15.17 10.59 -21.71
C ILE A 287 15.47 12.08 -21.51
N ASP A 288 16.45 12.62 -22.25
CA ASP A 288 16.81 14.04 -22.23
C ASP A 288 16.08 14.88 -23.28
N GLY A 289 15.34 14.25 -24.18
CA GLY A 289 14.63 14.91 -25.27
C GLY A 289 13.14 14.57 -25.33
N GLU A 290 12.77 13.68 -26.25
CA GLU A 290 11.38 13.35 -26.58
C GLU A 290 10.54 12.98 -25.34
N TRP A 291 11.07 12.15 -24.45
CA TRP A 291 10.33 11.72 -23.25
C TRP A 291 10.23 12.85 -22.23
N ALA A 292 11.31 13.60 -22.01
CA ALA A 292 11.27 14.76 -21.13
C ALA A 292 10.19 15.76 -21.57
N ASP A 293 10.04 16.00 -22.86
CA ASP A 293 8.99 16.88 -23.42
C ASP A 293 7.57 16.36 -23.12
N VAL A 294 7.36 15.05 -23.24
CA VAL A 294 6.05 14.42 -22.89
C VAL A 294 5.72 14.62 -21.42
N PHE A 295 6.64 14.30 -20.52
CA PHE A 295 6.41 14.48 -19.08
C PHE A 295 6.28 15.97 -18.70
N TRP A 296 7.03 16.84 -19.34
CA TRP A 296 6.90 18.28 -19.20
C TRP A 296 5.48 18.79 -19.57
N ASN A 297 4.91 18.27 -20.62
CA ASN A 297 3.54 18.62 -21.03
C ASN A 297 2.48 18.07 -20.08
N LEU A 298 2.71 16.87 -19.52
CA LEU A 298 1.79 16.24 -18.57
C LEU A 298 1.69 16.99 -17.24
N ARG A 299 2.71 17.75 -16.81
CA ARG A 299 2.72 18.52 -15.56
C ARG A 299 1.52 19.48 -15.41
N ASN A 300 0.93 19.92 -16.52
CA ASN A 300 -0.19 20.86 -16.52
C ASN A 300 -1.55 20.22 -16.22
N ASN A 301 -1.63 18.88 -16.19
CA ASN A 301 -2.89 18.17 -16.04
C ASN A 301 -3.38 18.13 -14.57
N VAL A 302 -2.50 18.34 -13.61
CA VAL A 302 -2.86 18.37 -12.18
C VAL A 302 -2.40 19.70 -11.58
N ARG A 303 -3.32 20.64 -11.42
CA ARG A 303 -3.07 21.92 -10.72
C ARG A 303 -3.76 21.90 -9.37
N PRO A 304 -3.04 22.02 -8.25
CA PRO A 304 -3.67 22.32 -6.97
C PRO A 304 -4.44 23.65 -7.07
N LYS A 305 -5.67 23.67 -6.59
CA LYS A 305 -6.55 24.87 -6.67
C LYS A 305 -5.99 26.10 -5.96
N SER A 306 -5.00 25.96 -5.10
CA SER A 306 -4.45 26.99 -4.23
C SER A 306 -3.17 27.67 -4.73
N GLU A 307 -2.49 27.14 -5.75
CA GLU A 307 -1.16 27.61 -6.17
C GLU A 307 -1.09 27.93 -7.68
N LYS A 308 -2.08 28.68 -8.18
CA LYS A 308 -2.19 29.02 -9.61
C LYS A 308 -1.05 29.84 -10.21
N ASP A 309 -0.16 30.41 -9.40
CA ASP A 309 0.79 31.46 -9.81
C ASP A 309 2.27 31.13 -9.56
N ASN A 310 2.66 29.91 -9.16
CA ASN A 310 4.05 29.57 -8.92
C ASN A 310 4.63 28.66 -10.02
N GLU A 311 5.21 29.28 -11.06
CA GLU A 311 5.86 28.57 -12.18
C GLU A 311 7.07 27.73 -11.72
N ASP A 312 7.73 28.09 -10.65
CA ASP A 312 8.91 27.38 -10.13
C ASP A 312 8.53 26.05 -9.45
N TYR A 313 7.33 25.93 -8.89
CA TYR A 313 6.82 24.70 -8.29
C TYR A 313 6.74 23.54 -9.31
N TYR A 314 6.39 23.83 -10.55
CA TYR A 314 6.21 22.83 -11.61
C TYR A 314 7.52 22.45 -12.33
N ARG A 315 8.56 23.28 -12.24
CA ARG A 315 9.83 23.06 -12.95
C ARG A 315 10.61 21.87 -12.43
N ASP A 316 10.45 21.54 -11.16
CA ASP A 316 11.24 20.49 -10.49
C ASP A 316 10.54 19.11 -10.49
N ASN A 317 9.26 19.00 -10.91
CA ASN A 317 8.47 17.77 -10.76
C ASN A 317 8.58 16.80 -11.96
N THR A 318 9.12 17.20 -13.09
CA THR A 318 9.27 16.34 -14.28
C THR A 318 10.16 15.14 -13.98
N ASP A 319 11.27 15.36 -13.30
CA ASP A 319 12.20 14.32 -12.88
C ASP A 319 11.54 13.32 -11.91
N ASP A 320 10.76 13.82 -10.96
CA ASP A 320 10.03 12.99 -10.01
C ASP A 320 8.96 12.14 -10.70
N MET A 321 8.26 12.68 -11.71
CA MET A 321 7.28 11.93 -12.51
C MET A 321 7.93 10.78 -13.27
N ILE A 322 9.05 11.05 -13.96
CA ILE A 322 9.81 10.00 -14.65
C ILE A 322 10.29 8.94 -13.66
N MET A 323 10.84 9.39 -12.53
CA MET A 323 11.31 8.47 -11.49
C MET A 323 10.18 7.62 -10.90
N ASN A 324 8.98 8.15 -10.73
CA ASN A 324 7.83 7.39 -10.26
C ASN A 324 7.44 6.26 -11.22
N VAL A 325 7.47 6.51 -12.52
CA VAL A 325 7.25 5.45 -13.54
C VAL A 325 8.31 4.37 -13.43
N ILE A 326 9.59 4.77 -13.38
CA ILE A 326 10.71 3.82 -13.25
C ILE A 326 10.55 2.96 -12.00
N LYS A 327 10.23 3.57 -10.84
CA LYS A 327 10.04 2.84 -9.57
C LYS A 327 8.94 1.80 -9.65
N VAL A 328 7.79 2.16 -10.21
CA VAL A 328 6.65 1.22 -10.35
C VAL A 328 7.01 0.08 -11.30
N THR A 329 7.66 0.41 -12.42
CA THR A 329 8.11 -0.58 -13.41
C THR A 329 9.12 -1.56 -12.82
N LEU A 330 10.15 -1.05 -12.13
CA LEU A 330 11.17 -1.87 -11.48
C LEU A 330 10.58 -2.79 -10.41
N ALA A 331 9.69 -2.26 -9.56
CA ALA A 331 9.06 -3.05 -8.52
C ALA A 331 8.18 -4.18 -9.09
N ASN A 332 7.38 -3.89 -10.12
CA ASN A 332 6.53 -4.89 -10.77
C ASN A 332 7.38 -5.95 -11.50
N LYS A 333 8.43 -5.53 -12.22
CA LYS A 333 9.30 -6.48 -12.94
C LYS A 333 10.08 -7.36 -12.00
N PHE A 334 10.62 -6.79 -10.92
CA PHE A 334 11.30 -7.57 -9.87
C PHE A 334 10.36 -8.59 -9.23
N ALA A 335 9.13 -8.20 -8.91
CA ALA A 335 8.15 -9.12 -8.34
C ALA A 335 7.83 -10.33 -9.25
N ILE A 336 7.88 -10.15 -10.56
CA ILE A 336 7.68 -11.24 -11.53
C ILE A 336 8.91 -12.16 -11.55
N LEU A 337 10.12 -11.60 -11.55
CA LEU A 337 11.37 -12.35 -11.71
C LEU A 337 11.88 -12.99 -10.40
N ALA A 338 11.62 -12.36 -9.27
CA ALA A 338 12.15 -12.82 -7.97
C ALA A 338 11.41 -14.05 -7.45
N ASP A 339 12.18 -15.00 -6.89
CA ASP A 339 11.63 -16.10 -6.13
C ASP A 339 11.69 -15.81 -4.62
N ASN A 340 10.51 -15.64 -4.00
CA ASN A 340 10.29 -15.57 -2.55
C ASN A 340 11.23 -14.64 -1.75
N ASN A 341 11.39 -13.40 -2.17
CA ASN A 341 12.12 -12.38 -1.40
C ASN A 341 11.14 -11.38 -0.75
N ASP A 342 10.39 -11.83 0.26
CA ASP A 342 9.32 -11.07 0.89
C ASP A 342 9.81 -9.71 1.45
N ASN A 343 11.00 -9.65 2.05
CA ASN A 343 11.54 -8.41 2.61
C ASN A 343 11.83 -7.34 1.55
N ALA A 344 12.36 -7.73 0.39
CA ALA A 344 12.62 -6.79 -0.70
C ALA A 344 11.31 -6.33 -1.35
N LEU A 345 10.34 -7.23 -1.49
CA LEU A 345 9.03 -6.91 -2.03
C LEU A 345 8.27 -5.94 -1.12
N ASP A 346 8.27 -6.18 0.19
CA ASP A 346 7.64 -5.28 1.15
C ASP A 346 8.27 -3.88 1.07
N GLU A 347 9.59 -3.77 1.01
CA GLU A 347 10.24 -2.47 0.88
C GLU A 347 9.90 -1.78 -0.45
N LEU A 348 9.91 -2.50 -1.57
CA LEU A 348 9.62 -1.97 -2.89
C LEU A 348 8.17 -1.50 -3.05
N PHE A 349 7.23 -2.20 -2.40
CA PHE A 349 5.82 -1.87 -2.49
C PHE A 349 5.34 -0.95 -1.35
N GLU A 350 5.74 -1.19 -0.11
CA GLU A 350 5.31 -0.40 1.05
C GLU A 350 5.89 1.01 1.06
N SER A 351 7.11 1.21 0.57
CA SER A 351 7.70 2.54 0.42
C SER A 351 6.84 3.48 -0.43
N GLN A 352 5.89 2.92 -1.18
CA GLN A 352 5.00 3.65 -2.08
C GLN A 352 3.52 3.63 -1.65
N ILE A 353 3.12 2.75 -0.73
CA ILE A 353 1.74 2.65 -0.24
C ILE A 353 1.55 3.39 1.09
N ALA A 354 2.52 3.36 1.96
CA ALA A 354 2.36 3.89 3.31
C ALA A 354 2.35 5.43 3.31
N LYS A 355 1.24 6.04 3.73
CA LYS A 355 1.17 7.46 4.13
C LYS A 355 2.18 7.83 5.24
N LYS A 356 2.89 6.85 5.77
CA LYS A 356 3.95 6.94 6.77
C LYS A 356 5.31 6.49 6.24
N ALA A 357 5.45 6.23 4.93
CA ALA A 357 6.76 6.03 4.36
C ALA A 357 7.60 7.24 4.76
N ASN A 358 8.68 6.98 5.47
CA ASN A 358 9.65 8.01 5.78
C ASN A 358 10.01 8.66 4.43
N PRO A 359 9.71 9.95 4.19
CA PRO A 359 9.99 10.60 2.91
C PRO A 359 11.49 10.53 2.53
N ASP A 360 12.32 10.14 3.49
CA ASP A 360 13.76 9.95 3.33
C ASP A 360 14.16 8.58 2.75
N MET A 361 13.25 7.59 2.69
CA MET A 361 13.52 6.32 1.99
C MET A 361 13.28 6.44 0.49
N ARG A 362 14.09 7.25 -0.18
CA ARG A 362 14.12 7.27 -1.64
C ARG A 362 14.95 6.10 -2.14
N LEU A 363 14.32 5.26 -2.94
CA LEU A 363 15.01 4.13 -3.57
C LEU A 363 16.02 4.66 -4.57
N THR A 364 17.31 4.61 -4.22
CA THR A 364 18.43 4.97 -5.08
C THR A 364 18.85 3.77 -5.92
N PHE A 365 19.64 3.98 -6.96
CA PHE A 365 20.23 2.90 -7.74
C PHE A 365 20.99 1.89 -6.86
N TYR A 366 21.74 2.38 -5.89
CA TYR A 366 22.46 1.53 -4.93
C TYR A 366 21.50 0.68 -4.10
N ARG A 367 20.37 1.25 -3.66
CA ARG A 367 19.38 0.48 -2.88
C ARG A 367 18.71 -0.60 -3.72
N TYR A 368 18.44 -0.32 -4.99
CA TYR A 368 17.94 -1.36 -5.90
C TYR A 368 18.96 -2.48 -6.10
N THR A 369 20.26 -2.18 -6.12
CA THR A 369 21.32 -3.21 -6.16
C THR A 369 21.34 -4.04 -4.87
N GLU A 370 21.24 -3.40 -3.69
CA GLU A 370 21.19 -4.11 -2.41
C GLU A 370 19.95 -5.04 -2.30
N LEU A 371 18.82 -4.64 -2.88
CA LEU A 371 17.59 -5.43 -2.91
C LEU A 371 17.62 -6.54 -3.98
N GLY A 372 18.66 -6.61 -4.81
CA GLY A 372 18.79 -7.59 -5.89
C GLY A 372 17.94 -7.29 -7.13
N VAL A 373 17.43 -6.05 -7.27
CA VAL A 373 16.75 -5.62 -8.50
C VAL A 373 17.75 -5.46 -9.64
N PHE A 374 18.92 -4.87 -9.34
CA PHE A 374 20.06 -4.80 -10.22
C PHE A 374 21.18 -5.67 -9.65
N ASN A 375 21.68 -6.58 -10.44
CA ASN A 375 22.83 -7.39 -10.08
C ASN A 375 24.06 -6.81 -10.80
N ASP A 376 24.59 -5.70 -10.26
CA ASP A 376 25.80 -5.03 -10.78
C ASP A 376 27.03 -5.70 -10.17
N THR A 377 27.46 -6.78 -10.78
CA THR A 377 28.69 -7.47 -10.41
C THR A 377 29.87 -6.72 -11.01
N ASN A 378 30.90 -6.47 -10.21
CA ASN A 378 32.15 -5.94 -10.72
C ASN A 378 32.84 -7.01 -11.57
N ASP A 379 33.63 -6.58 -12.57
CA ASP A 379 34.37 -7.46 -13.50
C ASP A 379 35.31 -8.49 -12.83
N ASP A 380 35.51 -8.40 -11.50
CA ASP A 380 36.37 -9.29 -10.71
C ASP A 380 35.60 -10.42 -9.97
N ASP A 381 34.28 -10.40 -9.95
CA ASP A 381 33.50 -11.47 -9.33
C ASP A 381 33.41 -12.66 -10.29
N THR A 382 34.30 -13.65 -10.15
CA THR A 382 34.21 -14.92 -10.87
C THR A 382 33.05 -15.72 -10.31
N TYR A 383 32.00 -15.91 -11.09
CA TYR A 383 30.91 -16.83 -10.74
C TYR A 383 31.44 -18.26 -10.70
N GLU A 384 31.02 -19.01 -9.70
CA GLU A 384 31.35 -20.43 -9.60
C GLU A 384 30.55 -21.29 -10.62
N ASP A 385 29.47 -20.69 -11.23
CA ASP A 385 28.56 -21.40 -12.15
C ASP A 385 28.16 -20.47 -13.33
N GLU A 386 28.50 -20.88 -14.57
CA GLU A 386 28.14 -20.19 -15.82
C GLU A 386 26.61 -20.05 -16.01
N GLU A 387 25.82 -20.95 -15.43
CA GLU A 387 24.34 -20.88 -15.51
C GLU A 387 23.81 -19.73 -14.64
N GLN A 388 24.40 -19.48 -13.48
CA GLN A 388 24.02 -18.37 -12.59
C GLN A 388 24.36 -17.02 -13.24
N GLU A 389 25.53 -16.92 -13.85
CA GLU A 389 25.94 -15.70 -14.59
C GLU A 389 24.95 -15.39 -15.73
N ARG A 390 24.56 -16.41 -16.50
CA ARG A 390 23.59 -16.25 -17.57
C ARG A 390 22.22 -15.78 -17.05
N GLN A 391 21.72 -16.36 -15.93
CA GLN A 391 20.44 -15.97 -15.34
C GLN A 391 20.45 -14.53 -14.86
N ILE A 392 21.54 -14.09 -14.24
CA ILE A 392 21.73 -12.71 -13.80
C ILE A 392 21.74 -11.75 -15.00
N GLN A 393 22.47 -12.10 -16.05
CA GLN A 393 22.52 -11.29 -17.27
C GLN A 393 21.14 -11.16 -17.92
N GLU A 394 20.40 -12.26 -18.04
CA GLU A 394 19.03 -12.27 -18.56
C GLU A 394 18.08 -11.43 -17.69
N GLN A 395 18.22 -11.47 -16.36
CA GLN A 395 17.45 -10.62 -15.44
C GLN A 395 17.76 -9.14 -15.62
N ASN A 396 19.05 -8.77 -15.66
CA ASN A 396 19.47 -7.38 -15.85
C ASN A 396 18.98 -6.83 -17.19
N GLU A 397 19.12 -7.61 -18.28
CA GLU A 397 18.62 -7.23 -19.59
C GLU A 397 17.10 -7.02 -19.58
N ALA A 398 16.35 -7.97 -19.00
CA ALA A 398 14.89 -7.89 -18.92
C ALA A 398 14.41 -6.67 -18.13
N VAL A 399 15.08 -6.31 -17.03
CA VAL A 399 14.74 -5.14 -16.21
C VAL A 399 15.03 -3.86 -16.98
N CYS A 400 16.20 -3.73 -17.62
CA CYS A 400 16.57 -2.55 -18.41
C CYS A 400 15.62 -2.34 -19.59
N GLN A 401 15.34 -3.41 -20.33
CA GLN A 401 14.45 -3.38 -21.48
C GLN A 401 13.03 -2.98 -21.09
N ASN A 402 12.54 -3.50 -19.96
CA ASN A 402 11.20 -3.18 -19.47
C ASN A 402 11.05 -1.71 -19.09
N VAL A 403 12.05 -1.10 -18.45
CA VAL A 403 12.04 0.35 -18.16
C VAL A 403 12.01 1.17 -19.45
N TYR A 404 12.86 0.81 -20.43
CA TYR A 404 12.90 1.48 -21.73
C TYR A 404 11.52 1.39 -22.44
N ASP A 405 10.95 0.19 -22.54
CA ASP A 405 9.70 -0.04 -23.22
C ASP A 405 8.50 0.62 -22.53
N THR A 406 8.49 0.67 -21.19
CA THR A 406 7.43 1.37 -20.44
C THR A 406 7.48 2.89 -20.65
N LEU A 407 8.65 3.51 -20.62
CA LEU A 407 8.78 4.95 -20.90
C LEU A 407 8.39 5.27 -22.36
N LYS A 408 8.79 4.41 -23.31
CA LYS A 408 8.37 4.52 -24.70
C LYS A 408 6.84 4.39 -24.85
N PHE A 409 6.22 3.43 -24.14
CA PHE A 409 4.77 3.28 -24.12
C PHE A 409 4.06 4.53 -23.61
N ILE A 410 4.52 5.15 -22.51
CA ILE A 410 3.92 6.38 -21.98
C ILE A 410 4.04 7.52 -23.01
N SER A 411 5.17 7.62 -23.68
CA SER A 411 5.34 8.60 -24.77
C SER A 411 4.37 8.38 -25.91
N GLU A 412 4.12 7.14 -26.29
CA GLU A 412 3.17 6.79 -27.37
C GLU A 412 1.71 7.04 -26.97
N ILE A 413 1.29 6.67 -25.77
CA ILE A 413 -0.12 6.83 -25.32
C ILE A 413 -0.49 8.29 -25.08
N LYS A 414 0.49 9.15 -24.78
CA LYS A 414 0.30 10.60 -24.58
C LYS A 414 0.70 11.43 -25.80
N GLY A 415 1.30 10.84 -26.80
CA GLY A 415 1.66 11.54 -28.04
C GLY A 415 0.43 11.88 -28.88
N ALA A 416 0.39 13.10 -29.44
CA ALA A 416 -0.77 13.66 -30.13
C ALA A 416 -1.28 12.85 -31.35
N SER A 417 -0.41 12.06 -32.00
CA SER A 417 -0.76 11.29 -33.21
C SER A 417 -1.23 9.85 -32.91
N SER A 418 -0.88 9.30 -31.78
CA SER A 418 -1.15 7.89 -31.42
C SER A 418 -2.23 7.71 -30.36
N ALA A 419 -2.57 8.76 -29.62
CA ALA A 419 -3.51 8.71 -28.48
C ALA A 419 -4.88 8.09 -28.81
N MET A 420 -5.39 8.23 -30.04
CA MET A 420 -6.68 7.66 -30.45
C MET A 420 -6.66 6.12 -30.46
N LYS A 421 -5.54 5.48 -30.75
CA LYS A 421 -5.44 4.00 -30.83
C LYS A 421 -5.44 3.33 -29.46
N TYR A 422 -5.01 4.07 -28.44
CA TYR A 422 -4.97 3.60 -27.07
C TYR A 422 -6.20 4.04 -26.26
N GLN A 423 -7.28 4.46 -26.91
CA GLN A 423 -8.53 4.79 -26.23
C GLN A 423 -9.14 3.53 -25.59
N ILE A 424 -9.37 3.62 -24.28
CA ILE A 424 -10.03 2.61 -23.47
C ILE A 424 -11.32 3.21 -22.92
N ASP A 425 -12.35 2.39 -22.78
CA ASP A 425 -13.58 2.81 -22.13
C ASP A 425 -13.31 3.13 -20.66
N LYS A 426 -13.77 4.29 -20.22
CA LYS A 426 -13.58 4.77 -18.85
C LYS A 426 -14.21 3.86 -17.81
N GLU A 427 -15.19 3.06 -18.22
CA GLU A 427 -15.81 2.03 -17.39
C GLU A 427 -14.81 0.91 -17.03
N TYR A 428 -13.81 0.66 -17.87
CA TYR A 428 -12.78 -0.33 -17.58
C TYR A 428 -11.59 0.29 -16.85
N VAL A 429 -11.09 1.42 -17.37
CA VAL A 429 -10.04 2.20 -16.75
C VAL A 429 -10.05 3.64 -17.28
N ASP A 430 -10.03 4.61 -16.38
CA ASP A 430 -9.67 5.98 -16.74
C ASP A 430 -8.14 6.07 -16.81
N VAL A 431 -7.60 6.03 -18.03
CA VAL A 431 -6.15 6.02 -18.28
C VAL A 431 -5.50 7.30 -17.75
N ASP A 432 -6.19 8.45 -17.84
CA ASP A 432 -5.66 9.70 -17.34
C ASP A 432 -5.57 9.69 -15.81
N GLU A 433 -6.59 9.19 -15.13
CA GLU A 433 -6.56 9.03 -13.67
C GLU A 433 -5.51 8.01 -13.25
N LEU A 434 -5.43 6.86 -13.91
CA LEU A 434 -4.42 5.82 -13.62
C LEU A 434 -3.00 6.38 -13.74
N LEU A 435 -2.68 7.05 -14.84
CA LEU A 435 -1.36 7.64 -15.05
C LEU A 435 -1.09 8.78 -14.07
N ASN A 436 -2.08 9.62 -13.77
CA ASN A 436 -1.91 10.68 -12.78
C ASN A 436 -1.58 10.14 -11.39
N ARG A 437 -2.20 9.04 -10.95
CA ARG A 437 -1.87 8.37 -9.67
C ARG A 437 -0.42 7.88 -9.63
N ILE A 438 0.12 7.41 -10.75
CA ILE A 438 1.51 6.98 -10.85
C ILE A 438 2.45 8.18 -10.91
N LEU A 439 2.20 9.12 -11.82
CA LEU A 439 3.10 10.22 -12.13
C LEU A 439 3.28 11.18 -10.95
N PHE A 440 2.18 11.53 -10.28
CA PHE A 440 2.19 12.56 -9.24
C PHE A 440 2.26 12.01 -7.81
N TYR A 441 2.53 10.72 -7.66
CA TYR A 441 2.67 10.11 -6.35
C TYR A 441 3.76 10.78 -5.52
N GLY A 442 3.39 11.26 -4.33
CA GLY A 442 4.32 11.86 -3.37
C GLY A 442 4.86 13.25 -3.74
N ILE A 443 4.45 13.83 -4.88
CA ILE A 443 4.90 15.15 -5.32
C ILE A 443 4.19 16.27 -4.57
N ASP A 444 2.93 16.12 -4.25
CA ASP A 444 2.06 17.16 -3.68
C ASP A 444 2.18 17.37 -2.16
N GLY A 445 3.14 16.76 -1.48
CA GLY A 445 3.33 16.93 -0.05
C GLY A 445 2.17 16.41 0.82
N LYS A 446 2.01 16.97 2.04
CA LYS A 446 1.06 16.48 3.07
C LYS A 446 -0.43 16.65 2.76
N ASN A 447 -0.78 17.41 1.73
CA ASN A 447 -2.17 17.75 1.37
C ASN A 447 -2.58 17.21 0.00
N SER A 448 -1.90 16.19 -0.51
CA SER A 448 -2.22 15.62 -1.83
C SER A 448 -3.66 15.11 -1.88
N GLU A 449 -4.46 15.67 -2.79
CA GLU A 449 -5.78 15.14 -3.17
C GLU A 449 -5.64 13.85 -4.02
N ILE A 450 -4.41 13.51 -4.45
CA ILE A 450 -4.12 12.32 -5.27
C ILE A 450 -4.03 11.10 -4.37
N PRO A 451 -4.88 10.09 -4.56
CA PRO A 451 -4.81 8.85 -3.80
C PRO A 451 -3.45 8.16 -3.99
N GLY A 452 -2.95 7.52 -2.93
CA GLY A 452 -1.72 6.72 -3.02
C GLY A 452 -1.81 5.59 -4.06
N ILE A 453 -0.66 5.08 -4.49
CA ILE A 453 -0.59 3.94 -5.41
C ILE A 453 -0.99 2.68 -4.64
N THR A 454 -2.19 2.15 -4.92
CA THR A 454 -2.66 0.88 -4.36
C THR A 454 -2.10 -0.31 -5.15
N TYR A 455 -2.22 -1.53 -4.62
CA TYR A 455 -1.89 -2.76 -5.37
C TYR A 455 -2.73 -2.88 -6.65
N GLN A 456 -4.01 -2.53 -6.58
CA GLN A 456 -4.90 -2.49 -7.75
C GLN A 456 -4.40 -1.50 -8.82
N THR A 457 -4.01 -0.28 -8.42
CA THR A 457 -3.43 0.72 -9.33
C THR A 457 -2.20 0.18 -10.05
N ARG A 458 -1.33 -0.55 -9.34
CA ARG A 458 -0.12 -1.17 -9.91
C ARG A 458 -0.44 -2.27 -10.90
N LEU A 459 -1.39 -3.16 -10.55
CA LEU A 459 -1.84 -4.23 -11.45
C LEU A 459 -2.44 -3.69 -12.73
N MET A 460 -3.32 -2.67 -12.62
CA MET A 460 -3.92 -2.02 -13.77
C MET A 460 -2.87 -1.35 -14.66
N PHE A 461 -1.89 -0.66 -14.07
CA PHE A 461 -0.80 -0.03 -14.80
C PHE A 461 0.10 -1.06 -15.49
N TRP A 462 0.50 -2.12 -14.78
CA TRP A 462 1.28 -3.21 -15.33
C TRP A 462 0.55 -3.88 -16.50
N ALA A 463 -0.71 -4.22 -16.30
CA ALA A 463 -1.50 -4.90 -17.32
C ALA A 463 -1.67 -4.06 -18.59
N LEU A 464 -1.88 -2.75 -18.42
CA LEU A 464 -1.98 -1.81 -19.54
C LEU A 464 -0.64 -1.69 -20.27
N SER A 465 0.45 -1.45 -19.55
CA SER A 465 1.77 -1.23 -20.16
C SER A 465 2.29 -2.50 -20.84
N GLU A 466 2.28 -3.64 -20.16
CA GLU A 466 2.84 -4.89 -20.71
C GLU A 466 2.05 -5.41 -21.92
N TYR A 467 0.72 -5.30 -21.89
CA TYR A 467 -0.09 -5.65 -23.04
C TYR A 467 0.21 -4.76 -24.25
N CYS A 468 0.30 -3.45 -24.03
CA CYS A 468 0.62 -2.49 -25.10
C CYS A 468 2.05 -2.65 -25.63
N ILE A 469 3.00 -3.02 -24.76
CA ILE A 469 4.37 -3.33 -25.17
C ILE A 469 4.39 -4.61 -26.04
N ARG A 470 3.75 -5.68 -25.58
CA ARG A 470 3.75 -6.98 -26.26
C ARG A 470 3.02 -6.96 -27.61
N PHE A 471 1.86 -6.31 -27.65
CA PHE A 471 1.01 -6.28 -28.86
C PHE A 471 1.03 -4.91 -29.56
N ARG A 472 2.13 -4.17 -29.46
CA ARG A 472 2.30 -2.82 -30.02
C ARG A 472 1.91 -2.78 -31.50
N ASP A 473 2.41 -3.71 -32.29
CA ASP A 473 2.17 -3.75 -33.73
C ASP A 473 0.69 -4.00 -34.04
N ASP A 474 0.03 -4.89 -33.32
CA ASP A 474 -1.39 -5.18 -33.47
C ASP A 474 -2.25 -3.92 -33.19
N ILE A 475 -1.89 -3.18 -32.11
CA ILE A 475 -2.59 -1.95 -31.73
C ILE A 475 -2.36 -0.86 -32.76
N GLN A 476 -1.12 -0.66 -33.21
CA GLN A 476 -0.78 0.37 -34.19
C GLN A 476 -1.38 0.09 -35.57
N ASN A 477 -1.51 -1.17 -35.96
CA ASN A 477 -2.11 -1.59 -37.23
C ASN A 477 -3.64 -1.75 -37.16
N CYS A 478 -4.26 -1.54 -36.00
CA CYS A 478 -5.71 -1.58 -35.87
C CYS A 478 -6.37 -0.51 -36.77
N LEU A 479 -7.28 -0.95 -37.64
CA LEU A 479 -7.99 -0.08 -38.60
C LEU A 479 -9.08 0.77 -37.95
N GLN A 480 -9.54 0.33 -36.77
CA GLN A 480 -10.58 1.07 -36.04
C GLN A 480 -9.95 2.17 -35.17
N PRO A 481 -10.67 3.27 -34.92
CA PRO A 481 -10.20 4.35 -34.04
C PRO A 481 -9.84 3.83 -32.62
N LYS A 482 -10.59 2.83 -32.14
CA LYS A 482 -10.47 2.21 -30.81
C LYS A 482 -10.08 0.75 -30.98
N CYS A 483 -9.01 0.31 -30.33
CA CYS A 483 -8.57 -1.08 -30.39
C CYS A 483 -9.47 -1.96 -29.51
N THR A 484 -10.34 -2.76 -30.16
CA THR A 484 -11.26 -3.67 -29.47
C THR A 484 -10.52 -4.69 -28.60
N ALA A 485 -9.39 -5.23 -29.08
CA ALA A 485 -8.62 -6.22 -28.35
C ALA A 485 -8.03 -5.66 -27.04
N LEU A 486 -7.52 -4.41 -27.05
CA LEU A 486 -7.05 -3.72 -25.85
C LEU A 486 -8.20 -3.47 -24.86
N ASN A 487 -9.38 -3.08 -25.34
CA ASN A 487 -10.55 -2.87 -24.49
C ASN A 487 -11.03 -4.16 -23.84
N ARG A 488 -11.06 -5.28 -24.56
CA ARG A 488 -11.38 -6.61 -24.05
C ARG A 488 -10.38 -7.06 -22.98
N TRP A 489 -9.08 -6.81 -23.20
CA TRP A 489 -8.05 -7.07 -22.23
C TRP A 489 -8.27 -6.26 -20.95
N MET A 490 -8.49 -4.95 -21.05
CA MET A 490 -8.66 -4.09 -19.88
C MET A 490 -9.97 -4.36 -19.13
N ARG A 491 -11.04 -4.77 -19.82
CA ARG A 491 -12.26 -5.29 -19.19
C ARG A 491 -11.95 -6.53 -18.34
N PHE A 492 -11.28 -7.52 -18.94
CA PHE A 492 -10.87 -8.74 -18.22
C PHE A 492 -10.01 -8.42 -17.00
N ILE A 493 -9.00 -7.57 -17.15
CA ILE A 493 -8.12 -7.16 -16.04
C ILE A 493 -8.91 -6.46 -14.94
N ARG A 494 -9.78 -5.52 -15.27
CA ARG A 494 -10.65 -4.86 -14.27
C ARG A 494 -11.46 -5.90 -13.50
N ASN A 495 -12.12 -6.81 -14.20
CA ASN A 495 -12.96 -7.82 -13.59
C ASN A 495 -12.15 -8.73 -12.63
N MET A 496 -10.95 -9.13 -13.01
CA MET A 496 -10.06 -9.93 -12.16
C MET A 496 -9.56 -9.11 -10.96
N VAL A 497 -9.04 -7.90 -11.19
CA VAL A 497 -8.45 -7.05 -10.15
C VAL A 497 -9.49 -6.62 -9.11
N GLU A 498 -10.69 -6.25 -9.52
CA GLU A 498 -11.79 -5.88 -8.62
C GLU A 498 -12.38 -7.08 -7.86
N SER A 499 -12.12 -8.31 -8.34
CA SER A 499 -12.62 -9.52 -7.69
C SER A 499 -11.80 -9.98 -6.49
N ALA A 500 -10.60 -9.45 -6.29
CA ALA A 500 -9.65 -9.90 -5.27
C ALA A 500 -9.33 -8.79 -4.27
N GLU A 501 -8.94 -9.21 -3.06
CA GLU A 501 -8.38 -8.33 -2.03
C GLU A 501 -6.87 -8.57 -1.94
N TYR A 502 -6.10 -7.51 -1.76
CA TYR A 502 -4.65 -7.55 -1.67
C TYR A 502 -4.21 -6.98 -0.32
N ASN A 503 -3.77 -7.83 0.58
CA ASN A 503 -3.40 -7.46 1.94
C ASN A 503 -1.89 -7.25 2.12
N ASN A 504 -1.07 -7.82 1.23
CA ASN A 504 0.39 -7.80 1.33
C ASN A 504 1.07 -7.91 -0.04
N ALA A 505 2.39 -7.68 -0.05
CA ALA A 505 3.21 -7.72 -1.26
C ALA A 505 3.27 -9.11 -1.93
N SER A 506 3.19 -10.18 -1.13
CA SER A 506 3.22 -11.57 -1.64
C SER A 506 1.96 -11.90 -2.46
N GLU A 507 0.78 -11.46 -2.03
CA GLU A 507 -0.46 -11.61 -2.82
C GLU A 507 -0.38 -10.82 -4.13
N MET A 508 0.17 -9.59 -4.07
CA MET A 508 0.43 -8.80 -5.26
C MET A 508 1.38 -9.50 -6.23
N GLN A 509 2.47 -10.10 -5.74
CA GLN A 509 3.43 -10.86 -6.54
C GLN A 509 2.75 -12.04 -7.26
N LYS A 510 1.92 -12.80 -6.53
CA LYS A 510 1.18 -13.93 -7.13
C LYS A 510 0.25 -13.46 -8.23
N ALA A 511 -0.43 -12.31 -8.04
CA ALA A 511 -1.28 -11.72 -9.07
C ALA A 511 -0.48 -11.32 -10.32
N LEU A 512 0.65 -10.65 -10.16
CA LEU A 512 1.54 -10.27 -11.25
C LEU A 512 2.05 -11.49 -12.01
N LYS A 513 2.56 -12.51 -11.30
CA LYS A 513 3.07 -13.74 -11.93
C LYS A 513 1.98 -14.47 -12.71
N PHE A 514 0.76 -14.56 -12.17
CA PHE A 514 -0.37 -15.17 -12.87
C PHE A 514 -0.71 -14.41 -14.17
N LEU A 515 -0.84 -13.08 -14.09
CA LEU A 515 -1.17 -12.25 -15.26
C LEU A 515 -0.05 -12.25 -16.31
N ASP A 516 1.21 -12.25 -15.88
CA ASP A 516 2.37 -12.34 -16.77
C ASP A 516 2.39 -13.68 -17.52
N GLN A 517 2.16 -14.79 -16.83
CA GLN A 517 2.06 -16.11 -17.44
C GLN A 517 0.87 -16.21 -18.41
N LEU A 518 -0.27 -15.60 -18.06
CA LEU A 518 -1.44 -15.55 -18.93
C LEU A 518 -1.11 -14.79 -20.22
N LEU A 519 -0.55 -13.58 -20.06
CA LEU A 519 -0.15 -12.73 -21.18
C LEU A 519 0.90 -13.42 -22.07
N ALA A 520 1.87 -14.11 -21.46
CA ALA A 520 2.91 -14.85 -22.18
C ALA A 520 2.35 -16.00 -23.03
N ARG A 521 1.27 -16.66 -22.60
CA ARG A 521 0.59 -17.75 -23.33
C ARG A 521 -0.31 -17.27 -24.46
N MET A 522 -0.68 -15.99 -24.50
CA MET A 522 -1.51 -15.45 -25.58
C MET A 522 -0.74 -15.47 -26.90
N LYS A 523 -1.34 -16.10 -27.92
CA LYS A 523 -0.75 -16.21 -29.27
C LYS A 523 -1.00 -14.97 -30.12
N ASN A 524 -2.02 -14.19 -29.79
CA ASN A 524 -2.43 -12.95 -30.46
C ASN A 524 -3.03 -12.00 -29.42
N SER A 525 -3.36 -10.80 -29.83
CA SER A 525 -3.91 -9.73 -28.95
C SER A 525 -5.33 -10.00 -28.43
N ASP A 526 -6.07 -11.00 -28.91
CA ASP A 526 -7.46 -11.25 -28.48
C ASP A 526 -7.54 -12.19 -27.26
N ILE A 527 -7.78 -11.59 -26.10
CA ILE A 527 -7.96 -12.33 -24.83
C ILE A 527 -9.20 -13.24 -24.88
N ILE A 528 -10.27 -12.87 -25.61
CA ILE A 528 -11.48 -13.69 -25.72
C ILE A 528 -11.15 -15.02 -26.41
N ALA A 529 -10.39 -14.95 -27.50
CA ALA A 529 -9.93 -16.17 -28.20
C ALA A 529 -9.05 -17.05 -27.29
N HIS A 530 -8.21 -16.44 -26.46
CA HIS A 530 -7.36 -17.18 -25.52
C HIS A 530 -8.19 -17.84 -24.43
N LEU A 531 -9.03 -17.10 -23.71
CA LEU A 531 -9.86 -17.62 -22.61
C LEU A 531 -10.83 -18.71 -23.08
N SER A 532 -11.49 -18.53 -24.23
CA SER A 532 -12.43 -19.52 -24.75
C SER A 532 -11.78 -20.86 -25.04
N SER A 533 -10.47 -20.88 -25.30
CA SER A 533 -9.69 -22.10 -25.55
C SER A 533 -9.11 -22.75 -24.29
N MET A 534 -9.13 -22.07 -23.14
CA MET A 534 -8.59 -22.62 -21.89
C MET A 534 -9.42 -23.80 -21.39
N ARG A 535 -8.73 -24.88 -21.00
CA ARG A 535 -9.35 -26.08 -20.41
C ARG A 535 -8.83 -26.35 -19.00
N ASP A 536 -7.57 -26.03 -18.77
CA ASP A 536 -6.91 -26.21 -17.48
C ASP A 536 -6.83 -24.88 -16.77
N ILE A 537 -7.44 -24.80 -15.61
CA ILE A 537 -7.38 -23.63 -14.72
C ILE A 537 -6.31 -23.93 -13.67
N PRO A 538 -5.32 -23.05 -13.47
CA PRO A 538 -4.29 -23.24 -12.45
C PRO A 538 -4.94 -23.34 -11.06
N GLU A 539 -4.71 -24.45 -10.35
CA GLU A 539 -5.45 -24.73 -9.11
C GLU A 539 -4.98 -23.93 -7.89
N ASP A 540 -3.72 -23.49 -7.79
CA ASP A 540 -3.20 -23.21 -6.44
C ASP A 540 -2.34 -21.94 -6.22
N SER A 541 -2.20 -21.01 -7.14
CA SER A 541 -1.20 -19.94 -6.91
C SER A 541 -1.61 -18.49 -7.16
N THR A 542 -2.87 -18.24 -7.39
CA THR A 542 -3.37 -16.88 -7.68
C THR A 542 -4.26 -16.34 -6.57
N PRO A 543 -4.18 -15.05 -6.20
CA PRO A 543 -5.12 -14.42 -5.29
C PRO A 543 -6.51 -14.21 -5.92
N PHE A 544 -6.65 -14.40 -7.23
CA PHE A 544 -7.92 -14.24 -7.92
C PHE A 544 -8.86 -15.41 -7.61
N PRO A 545 -10.14 -15.14 -7.29
CA PRO A 545 -11.14 -16.18 -7.10
C PRO A 545 -11.26 -17.05 -8.37
N GLN A 546 -11.16 -18.36 -8.20
CA GLN A 546 -11.32 -19.30 -9.34
C GLN A 546 -12.69 -19.16 -10.00
N SER A 547 -13.73 -18.87 -9.20
CA SER A 547 -15.08 -18.60 -9.70
C SER A 547 -15.12 -17.44 -10.68
N GLN A 548 -14.34 -16.36 -10.43
CA GLN A 548 -14.24 -15.22 -11.34
C GLN A 548 -13.53 -15.59 -12.65
N LEU A 549 -12.44 -16.35 -12.57
CA LEU A 549 -11.74 -16.79 -13.77
C LEU A 549 -12.62 -17.70 -14.63
N LYS A 550 -13.34 -18.64 -14.00
CA LYS A 550 -14.33 -19.52 -14.67
C LYS A 550 -15.45 -18.69 -15.32
N GLU A 551 -15.92 -17.67 -14.65
CA GLU A 551 -16.91 -16.72 -15.18
C GLU A 551 -16.39 -16.02 -16.44
N GLU A 552 -15.14 -15.49 -16.41
CA GLU A 552 -14.53 -14.84 -17.57
C GLU A 552 -14.33 -15.82 -18.76
N ILE A 553 -13.99 -17.07 -18.46
CA ILE A 553 -13.91 -18.13 -19.48
C ILE A 553 -15.29 -18.37 -20.11
N MET A 554 -16.37 -18.48 -19.30
CA MET A 554 -17.72 -18.64 -19.80
C MET A 554 -18.17 -17.45 -20.65
N LYS A 555 -17.90 -16.21 -20.22
CA LYS A 555 -18.14 -15.00 -21.02
C LYS A 555 -17.44 -15.07 -22.37
N ALA A 556 -16.17 -15.46 -22.38
CA ALA A 556 -15.40 -15.62 -23.61
C ALA A 556 -15.96 -16.72 -24.54
N GLN A 557 -16.44 -17.83 -24.00
CA GLN A 557 -17.07 -18.91 -24.76
C GLN A 557 -18.38 -18.44 -25.41
N LEU A 558 -19.23 -17.72 -24.68
CA LEU A 558 -20.48 -17.18 -25.22
C LEU A 558 -20.22 -16.14 -26.32
N ILE A 559 -19.26 -15.21 -26.10
CA ILE A 559 -18.87 -14.21 -27.11
C ILE A 559 -18.29 -14.87 -28.36
N THR A 560 -17.48 -15.92 -28.18
CA THR A 560 -16.92 -16.70 -29.31
C THR A 560 -18.02 -17.42 -30.09
N ARG A 561 -19.05 -17.91 -29.40
CA ARG A 561 -20.22 -18.56 -30.01
C ARG A 561 -21.08 -17.59 -30.81
N ASP A 562 -21.34 -16.41 -30.27
CA ASP A 562 -22.10 -15.34 -30.93
C ASP A 562 -21.66 -13.97 -30.36
N ALA A 563 -21.07 -13.14 -31.24
CA ALA A 563 -20.56 -11.82 -30.89
C ALA A 563 -21.62 -10.86 -30.28
N SER A 564 -22.90 -11.14 -30.46
CA SER A 564 -23.99 -10.35 -29.88
C SER A 564 -24.00 -10.41 -28.33
N TRP A 565 -23.39 -11.43 -27.70
CA TRP A 565 -23.26 -11.55 -26.27
C TRP A 565 -22.38 -10.45 -25.67
N GLU A 566 -21.38 -9.98 -26.43
CA GLU A 566 -20.40 -9.03 -25.91
C GLU A 566 -21.06 -7.78 -25.34
N ASN A 567 -22.00 -7.18 -26.07
CA ASN A 567 -22.70 -5.99 -25.60
C ASN A 567 -23.56 -6.21 -24.33
N SER A 568 -24.25 -7.36 -24.23
CA SER A 568 -25.05 -7.66 -23.02
C SER A 568 -24.18 -7.95 -21.81
N ILE A 569 -23.05 -8.64 -22.00
CA ILE A 569 -22.08 -8.92 -20.96
C ILE A 569 -21.44 -7.61 -20.51
N ASP A 570 -21.02 -6.75 -21.44
CA ASP A 570 -20.43 -5.45 -21.10
C ASP A 570 -21.37 -4.58 -20.27
N LEU A 571 -22.63 -4.53 -20.66
CA LEU A 571 -23.64 -3.79 -19.91
C LEU A 571 -23.88 -4.37 -18.51
N ALA A 572 -23.74 -5.68 -18.34
CA ALA A 572 -23.87 -6.35 -17.04
C ALA A 572 -22.62 -6.16 -16.18
N ASP A 573 -21.43 -6.20 -16.77
CA ASP A 573 -20.15 -5.99 -16.08
C ASP A 573 -19.94 -4.54 -15.62
N ASN A 574 -20.63 -3.57 -16.23
CA ASN A 574 -20.48 -2.15 -15.95
C ASN A 574 -21.42 -1.62 -14.85
N VAL A 575 -22.03 -2.52 -14.07
CA VAL A 575 -22.80 -2.12 -12.90
C VAL A 575 -21.87 -1.54 -11.84
N THR A 576 -22.08 -0.27 -11.50
CA THR A 576 -21.18 0.55 -10.65
C THR A 576 -20.88 -0.08 -9.29
N SER A 577 -21.83 -0.84 -8.74
CA SER A 577 -21.65 -1.47 -7.43
C SER A 577 -20.87 -2.78 -7.47
N TRP A 578 -20.77 -3.44 -8.65
CA TRP A 578 -20.14 -4.76 -8.83
C TRP A 578 -19.47 -4.92 -10.19
N PRO A 579 -18.41 -4.15 -10.44
CA PRO A 579 -17.73 -4.24 -11.74
C PRO A 579 -17.28 -5.67 -12.04
N GLY A 580 -17.63 -6.18 -13.21
CA GLY A 580 -17.18 -7.45 -13.71
C GLY A 580 -17.79 -8.71 -13.10
N ARG A 581 -18.72 -8.60 -12.15
CA ARG A 581 -19.31 -9.75 -11.48
C ARG A 581 -20.75 -9.98 -11.93
N SER A 582 -20.91 -10.37 -13.19
CA SER A 582 -22.22 -10.68 -13.79
C SER A 582 -22.60 -12.15 -13.76
N GLY A 583 -21.77 -13.01 -13.16
CA GLY A 583 -21.96 -14.48 -13.12
C GLY A 583 -23.28 -14.93 -12.48
N TYR A 584 -23.85 -14.15 -11.57
CA TYR A 584 -25.18 -14.43 -11.03
C TYR A 584 -26.26 -14.49 -12.12
N LEU A 585 -26.12 -13.75 -13.23
CA LEU A 585 -27.05 -13.82 -14.36
C LEU A 585 -26.97 -15.18 -15.07
N PHE A 586 -25.79 -15.81 -15.10
CA PHE A 586 -25.64 -17.16 -15.62
C PHE A 586 -26.37 -18.17 -14.72
N TYR A 587 -26.29 -17.99 -13.41
CA TYR A 587 -27.03 -18.83 -12.46
C TYR A 587 -28.53 -18.63 -12.59
N LEU A 588 -29.01 -17.37 -12.59
CA LEU A 588 -30.44 -17.07 -12.71
C LEU A 588 -31.04 -17.61 -14.02
N SER A 589 -30.30 -17.50 -15.11
CA SER A 589 -30.72 -18.00 -16.44
C SER A 589 -30.51 -19.50 -16.64
N GLY A 590 -29.90 -20.20 -15.65
CA GLY A 590 -29.68 -21.64 -15.74
C GLY A 590 -28.53 -22.07 -16.66
N MET A 591 -27.54 -21.20 -16.84
CA MET A 591 -26.36 -21.46 -17.67
C MET A 591 -25.12 -21.85 -16.87
N SER A 592 -25.08 -21.59 -15.57
CA SER A 592 -23.86 -21.72 -14.75
C SER A 592 -23.26 -23.14 -14.71
N ASP A 593 -24.06 -24.16 -14.97
CA ASP A 593 -23.66 -25.58 -15.00
C ASP A 593 -23.32 -26.10 -16.42
N LYS A 594 -23.42 -25.24 -17.44
CA LYS A 594 -23.19 -25.63 -18.81
C LYS A 594 -21.72 -25.72 -19.17
N SER A 595 -21.32 -26.84 -19.73
CA SER A 595 -19.95 -27.02 -20.24
C SER A 595 -19.75 -26.30 -21.59
N TYR A 596 -18.47 -26.07 -21.91
CA TYR A 596 -18.11 -25.52 -23.24
C TYR A 596 -18.66 -26.37 -24.38
N GLU A 597 -18.58 -27.66 -24.26
CA GLU A 597 -19.07 -28.62 -25.26
C GLU A 597 -20.56 -28.44 -25.48
N GLU A 598 -21.34 -28.29 -24.40
CA GLU A 598 -22.78 -28.03 -24.49
C GLU A 598 -23.07 -26.70 -25.17
N ILE A 599 -22.42 -25.62 -24.72
CA ILE A 599 -22.61 -24.26 -25.26
C ILE A 599 -22.25 -24.23 -26.77
N SER A 600 -21.18 -24.89 -27.17
CA SER A 600 -20.75 -24.96 -28.57
C SER A 600 -21.74 -25.69 -29.48
N GLN A 601 -22.53 -26.63 -28.91
CA GLN A 601 -23.50 -27.44 -29.64
C GLN A 601 -24.93 -26.87 -29.61
N TRP A 602 -25.18 -25.76 -28.94
CA TRP A 602 -26.52 -25.17 -28.91
C TRP A 602 -27.04 -24.90 -30.32
N ASP A 603 -28.27 -25.30 -30.58
CA ASP A 603 -28.99 -24.85 -31.76
C ASP A 603 -29.46 -23.39 -31.58
N THR A 604 -29.97 -22.81 -32.64
CA THR A 604 -30.44 -21.40 -32.62
C THR A 604 -31.59 -21.20 -31.61
N ALA A 605 -32.45 -22.18 -31.42
CA ALA A 605 -33.57 -22.08 -30.47
C ALA A 605 -33.09 -22.09 -29.03
N THR A 606 -32.17 -22.99 -28.69
CA THR A 606 -31.56 -23.09 -27.35
C THR A 606 -30.75 -21.84 -27.04
N HIS A 607 -29.93 -21.36 -28.00
CA HIS A 607 -29.17 -20.13 -27.86
C HIS A 607 -30.09 -18.93 -27.58
N ASN A 608 -31.15 -18.74 -28.39
CA ASN A 608 -32.07 -17.63 -28.21
C ASN A 608 -32.87 -17.72 -26.90
N HIS A 609 -33.16 -18.92 -26.42
CA HIS A 609 -33.83 -19.13 -25.14
C HIS A 609 -32.95 -18.63 -23.97
N TYR A 610 -31.70 -19.10 -23.88
CA TYR A 610 -30.80 -18.64 -22.81
C TYR A 610 -30.48 -17.17 -22.91
N ARG A 611 -30.37 -16.66 -24.14
CA ARG A 611 -30.14 -15.22 -24.35
C ARG A 611 -31.32 -14.39 -23.83
N SER A 612 -32.54 -14.80 -24.15
CA SER A 612 -33.74 -14.11 -23.70
C SER A 612 -33.86 -14.12 -22.15
N LEU A 613 -33.56 -15.27 -21.52
CA LEU A 613 -33.55 -15.38 -20.07
C LEU A 613 -32.49 -14.46 -19.44
N TYR A 614 -31.29 -14.45 -20.00
CA TYR A 614 -30.22 -13.59 -19.51
C TYR A 614 -30.59 -12.10 -19.56
N ASP A 615 -31.10 -11.64 -20.69
CA ASP A 615 -31.51 -10.25 -20.88
C ASP A 615 -32.72 -9.89 -19.98
N GLU A 616 -33.68 -10.83 -19.77
CA GLU A 616 -34.79 -10.64 -18.84
C GLU A 616 -34.32 -10.46 -17.39
N TYR A 617 -33.46 -11.38 -16.90
CA TYR A 617 -32.95 -11.25 -15.52
C TYR A 617 -32.08 -10.02 -15.37
N LYS A 618 -31.31 -9.65 -16.41
CA LYS A 618 -30.53 -8.41 -16.38
C LYS A 618 -31.44 -7.19 -16.19
N GLN A 619 -32.51 -7.08 -16.94
CA GLN A 619 -33.50 -5.99 -16.80
C GLN A 619 -34.10 -5.94 -15.39
N LYS A 620 -34.55 -7.07 -14.87
CA LYS A 620 -35.12 -7.16 -13.50
C LYS A 620 -34.10 -6.74 -12.45
N MET A 621 -32.86 -7.17 -12.61
CA MET A 621 -31.77 -6.84 -11.68
C MET A 621 -31.36 -5.37 -11.78
N ASP A 622 -31.32 -4.77 -12.96
CA ASP A 622 -31.00 -3.35 -13.14
C ASP A 622 -32.02 -2.47 -12.35
N MET A 623 -33.29 -2.78 -12.45
CA MET A 623 -34.37 -2.10 -11.72
C MET A 623 -34.28 -2.32 -10.21
N LEU A 624 -33.99 -3.55 -9.79
CA LEU A 624 -33.77 -3.87 -8.38
C LEU A 624 -32.58 -3.12 -7.79
N LEU A 625 -31.48 -3.05 -8.52
CA LEU A 625 -30.28 -2.32 -8.08
C LEU A 625 -30.52 -0.82 -7.98
N LEU A 626 -31.26 -0.26 -8.92
CA LEU A 626 -31.68 1.13 -8.86
C LEU A 626 -32.55 1.40 -7.61
N TYR A 627 -33.47 0.48 -7.30
CA TYR A 627 -34.29 0.51 -6.09
C TYR A 627 -33.44 0.45 -4.83
N LEU A 628 -32.49 -0.49 -4.75
CA LEU A 628 -31.63 -0.67 -3.57
C LEU A 628 -30.65 0.51 -3.33
N ASN A 629 -30.26 1.22 -4.37
CA ASN A 629 -29.40 2.41 -4.27
C ASN A 629 -30.16 3.68 -3.83
N ASN A 630 -31.47 3.68 -3.87
CA ASN A 630 -32.27 4.82 -3.40
C ASN A 630 -32.34 4.83 -1.86
N THR A 631 -32.07 6.01 -1.26
CA THR A 631 -31.96 6.18 0.20
C THR A 631 -33.28 6.20 0.96
N ASP A 632 -34.40 6.37 0.28
CA ASP A 632 -35.71 6.62 0.90
C ASP A 632 -36.42 5.34 1.41
N PHE A 633 -35.89 4.14 1.08
CA PHE A 633 -36.55 2.83 1.33
C PHE A 633 -36.26 2.20 2.69
N LYS A 634 -35.85 2.95 3.70
CA LYS A 634 -35.30 2.36 4.94
C LYS A 634 -36.34 1.87 5.94
N GLU A 635 -37.60 2.34 5.87
CA GLU A 635 -38.53 2.15 6.98
C GLU A 635 -39.23 0.79 7.01
N GLU A 636 -39.48 0.16 5.84
CA GLU A 636 -40.29 -1.08 5.83
C GLU A 636 -39.50 -2.34 5.46
N CYS A 637 -38.25 -2.24 5.00
CA CYS A 637 -37.41 -3.37 4.59
C CYS A 637 -38.14 -4.35 3.64
N LEU A 638 -38.83 -3.80 2.64
CA LEU A 638 -39.73 -4.56 1.76
C LEU A 638 -38.99 -5.63 0.96
N PHE A 639 -37.82 -5.30 0.37
CA PHE A 639 -37.05 -6.27 -0.38
C PHE A 639 -36.56 -7.43 0.49
N GLU A 640 -36.01 -7.13 1.66
CA GLU A 640 -35.51 -8.14 2.61
C GLU A 640 -36.63 -9.05 3.13
N ARG A 641 -37.79 -8.49 3.38
CA ARG A 641 -38.99 -9.26 3.79
C ARG A 641 -39.53 -10.11 2.64
N ALA A 642 -39.56 -9.59 1.40
CA ALA A 642 -39.89 -10.36 0.22
C ALA A 642 -38.92 -11.54 -0.01
N MET A 643 -37.60 -11.31 0.17
CA MET A 643 -36.62 -12.38 0.15
C MET A 643 -36.88 -13.45 1.21
N LEU A 644 -37.12 -13.03 2.47
CA LEU A 644 -37.37 -13.93 3.58
C LEU A 644 -38.67 -14.73 3.40
N SER A 645 -39.67 -14.18 2.69
CA SER A 645 -40.91 -14.89 2.37
C SER A 645 -40.68 -16.07 1.40
N LYS A 646 -39.56 -16.14 0.72
CA LYS A 646 -39.16 -17.21 -0.21
C LYS A 646 -38.19 -18.22 0.38
N GLY A 647 -37.64 -17.93 1.55
CA GLY A 647 -36.70 -18.78 2.27
C GLY A 647 -35.68 -18.02 3.10
N CYS A 648 -34.84 -18.75 3.84
CA CYS A 648 -33.79 -18.14 4.63
C CYS A 648 -32.60 -17.75 3.74
N TYR A 649 -32.49 -16.45 3.39
CA TYR A 649 -31.41 -15.92 2.57
C TYR A 649 -30.22 -15.38 3.38
N LEU A 650 -30.28 -15.53 4.70
CA LEU A 650 -29.29 -14.92 5.62
C LEU A 650 -27.98 -15.70 5.60
N ARG A 651 -26.87 -14.98 5.72
CA ARG A 651 -25.54 -15.58 5.75
C ARG A 651 -25.31 -16.33 7.07
N LYS A 652 -24.92 -17.59 6.99
CA LYS A 652 -24.50 -18.43 8.11
C LYS A 652 -22.98 -18.31 8.30
N GLU A 653 -22.51 -17.96 9.49
CA GLU A 653 -21.08 -17.97 9.83
C GLU A 653 -20.68 -19.17 10.68
N ASP A 654 -21.59 -19.65 11.51
CA ASP A 654 -21.49 -20.91 12.22
C ASP A 654 -22.85 -21.62 12.22
N LYS A 655 -22.99 -22.71 12.94
CA LYS A 655 -24.22 -23.49 12.96
C LYS A 655 -25.46 -22.75 13.50
N ARG A 656 -25.29 -21.57 14.13
CA ARG A 656 -26.36 -20.84 14.83
C ARG A 656 -26.39 -19.34 14.56
N SER A 657 -25.31 -18.76 14.14
CA SER A 657 -25.22 -17.31 13.97
C SER A 657 -25.43 -16.92 12.52
N ILE A 658 -26.32 -15.97 12.30
CA ILE A 658 -26.62 -15.41 10.99
C ILE A 658 -26.31 -13.91 11.04
N ILE A 659 -25.43 -13.44 10.18
CA ILE A 659 -25.10 -12.03 10.07
C ILE A 659 -26.00 -11.36 9.05
N TYR A 660 -26.69 -10.29 9.51
CA TYR A 660 -27.51 -9.42 8.64
C TYR A 660 -26.66 -8.42 7.93
N SER A 661 -25.82 -8.86 7.04
CA SER A 661 -24.97 -7.96 6.29
C SER A 661 -25.74 -7.12 5.26
N MET A 662 -26.96 -7.52 4.89
CA MET A 662 -27.83 -6.75 3.98
C MET A 662 -28.62 -5.64 4.65
N MET A 663 -28.51 -5.50 5.97
CA MET A 663 -29.32 -4.62 6.81
C MET A 663 -28.52 -3.53 7.50
N ASP A 664 -27.33 -3.24 7.04
CA ASP A 664 -26.49 -2.21 7.64
C ASP A 664 -27.06 -0.80 7.39
N GLN A 665 -26.76 0.15 8.28
CA GLN A 665 -27.38 1.49 8.26
C GLN A 665 -26.99 2.34 7.06
N SER A 666 -25.86 2.05 6.42
CA SER A 666 -25.42 2.78 5.23
C SER A 666 -25.86 2.09 3.95
N VAL A 667 -26.22 2.86 2.95
CA VAL A 667 -26.53 2.35 1.61
C VAL A 667 -25.33 1.61 1.03
N SER A 668 -24.11 2.07 1.29
CA SER A 668 -22.88 1.43 0.85
C SER A 668 -22.66 0.06 1.47
N SER A 669 -22.91 -0.09 2.78
CA SER A 669 -22.79 -1.39 3.46
C SER A 669 -23.87 -2.38 2.99
N ARG A 670 -25.08 -1.90 2.75
CA ARG A 670 -26.16 -2.71 2.17
C ARG A 670 -25.78 -3.22 0.78
N SER A 671 -25.28 -2.35 -0.07
CA SER A 671 -24.81 -2.70 -1.41
C SER A 671 -23.66 -3.69 -1.35
N TYR A 672 -22.76 -3.54 -0.40
CA TYR A 672 -21.62 -4.45 -0.21
C TYR A 672 -22.09 -5.85 0.18
N SER A 673 -23.04 -5.96 1.06
CA SER A 673 -23.56 -7.22 1.57
C SER A 673 -24.35 -7.99 0.52
N PHE A 674 -25.19 -7.28 -0.22
CA PHE A 674 -25.89 -7.82 -1.37
C PHE A 674 -24.90 -8.27 -2.44
N ARG A 675 -23.82 -7.49 -2.65
CA ARG A 675 -22.70 -7.85 -3.52
C ARG A 675 -22.08 -9.20 -3.15
N GLN A 676 -21.85 -9.49 -1.86
CA GLN A 676 -21.29 -10.78 -1.44
C GLN A 676 -22.23 -11.95 -1.78
N MET A 677 -23.53 -11.80 -1.58
CA MET A 677 -24.51 -12.82 -1.95
C MET A 677 -24.51 -13.09 -3.47
N ILE A 678 -24.50 -12.04 -4.27
CA ILE A 678 -24.48 -12.15 -5.75
C ILE A 678 -23.15 -12.69 -6.29
N GLN A 679 -22.08 -12.69 -5.51
CA GLN A 679 -20.83 -13.33 -5.93
C GLN A 679 -20.97 -14.82 -6.23
N PHE A 680 -22.01 -15.45 -5.72
CA PHE A 680 -22.36 -16.81 -6.07
C PHE A 680 -22.86 -16.88 -7.51
N ASN A 681 -22.02 -17.37 -8.41
CA ASN A 681 -22.32 -17.54 -9.83
C ASN A 681 -22.72 -18.97 -10.21
N GLY A 682 -22.66 -19.91 -9.26
CA GLY A 682 -23.01 -21.31 -9.47
C GLY A 682 -22.04 -22.10 -10.34
N ILE A 683 -20.93 -21.48 -10.78
CA ILE A 683 -19.95 -22.08 -11.71
C ILE A 683 -18.96 -23.00 -10.96
N ASP A 684 -18.79 -22.79 -9.66
CA ASP A 684 -17.88 -23.54 -8.80
C ASP A 684 -18.67 -24.45 -7.83
N ALA A 685 -18.94 -25.65 -8.27
CA ALA A 685 -19.72 -26.63 -7.49
C ALA A 685 -18.97 -27.17 -6.24
N ASN A 686 -17.67 -26.92 -6.14
CA ASN A 686 -16.81 -27.39 -5.05
C ASN A 686 -16.72 -26.41 -3.87
N ASN A 687 -17.20 -25.17 -4.01
CA ASN A 687 -17.25 -24.22 -2.91
C ASN A 687 -18.54 -24.47 -2.11
N ASP A 688 -18.37 -25.02 -0.91
CA ASP A 688 -19.43 -25.36 0.08
C ASP A 688 -20.10 -24.11 0.68
N ASP A 689 -20.29 -23.06 -0.12
CA ASP A 689 -20.95 -21.82 0.30
C ASP A 689 -22.47 -21.91 0.01
N SER A 690 -23.08 -22.97 0.62
CA SER A 690 -24.52 -23.25 0.52
C SER A 690 -25.38 -22.03 0.86
N THR A 691 -24.87 -21.14 1.71
CA THR A 691 -25.57 -19.93 2.16
C THR A 691 -25.78 -18.92 1.03
N TYR A 692 -24.76 -18.67 0.21
CA TYR A 692 -24.92 -17.75 -0.93
C TYR A 692 -25.83 -18.33 -2.00
N LYS A 693 -25.75 -19.63 -2.23
CA LYS A 693 -26.68 -20.35 -3.12
C LYS A 693 -28.13 -20.19 -2.68
N GLU A 694 -28.42 -20.47 -1.41
CA GLU A 694 -29.74 -20.29 -0.85
C GLU A 694 -30.27 -18.86 -1.02
N GLY A 695 -29.38 -17.86 -0.82
CA GLY A 695 -29.70 -16.44 -1.01
C GLY A 695 -30.07 -16.10 -2.45
N VAL A 696 -29.28 -16.55 -3.41
CA VAL A 696 -29.57 -16.32 -4.85
C VAL A 696 -30.80 -17.09 -5.32
N GLU A 697 -31.06 -18.28 -4.75
CA GLU A 697 -32.31 -19.01 -5.02
C GLU A 697 -33.54 -18.28 -4.46
N CYS A 698 -33.46 -17.67 -3.29
CA CYS A 698 -34.53 -16.81 -2.77
C CYS A 698 -34.76 -15.60 -3.68
N LEU A 699 -33.67 -14.95 -4.12
CA LEU A 699 -33.71 -13.85 -5.08
C LEU A 699 -34.42 -14.29 -6.37
N LYS A 700 -34.01 -15.44 -6.93
CA LYS A 700 -34.66 -16.00 -8.13
C LYS A 700 -36.15 -16.22 -7.94
N LYS A 701 -36.56 -16.79 -6.81
CA LYS A 701 -37.98 -17.00 -6.49
C LYS A 701 -38.76 -15.68 -6.35
N VAL A 702 -38.14 -14.59 -5.91
CA VAL A 702 -38.75 -13.25 -5.89
C VAL A 702 -38.92 -12.72 -7.30
N LEU A 703 -37.83 -12.80 -8.11
CA LEU A 703 -37.84 -12.29 -9.51
C LEU A 703 -38.76 -13.08 -10.44
N ASP A 704 -39.01 -14.38 -10.12
CA ASP A 704 -39.89 -15.28 -10.87
C ASP A 704 -41.34 -15.29 -10.32
N ASP A 705 -41.61 -14.55 -9.24
CA ASP A 705 -42.97 -14.50 -8.69
C ASP A 705 -43.94 -13.81 -9.65
N LYS A 706 -45.16 -14.34 -9.75
CA LYS A 706 -46.21 -13.79 -10.62
C LYS A 706 -46.62 -12.36 -10.27
N LEU A 707 -46.37 -11.96 -9.03
CA LEU A 707 -46.64 -10.63 -8.50
C LEU A 707 -45.46 -9.67 -8.68
N PHE A 708 -44.31 -10.18 -9.14
CA PHE A 708 -43.15 -9.32 -9.41
C PHE A 708 -43.41 -8.39 -10.60
N CYS A 709 -43.25 -7.09 -10.37
CA CYS A 709 -43.39 -6.03 -11.37
C CYS A 709 -42.21 -5.06 -11.27
N ASP A 710 -41.36 -5.01 -12.28
CA ASP A 710 -40.17 -4.20 -12.32
C ASP A 710 -40.42 -2.68 -12.37
N THR A 711 -41.65 -2.29 -12.78
CA THR A 711 -42.06 -0.87 -12.83
C THR A 711 -42.62 -0.34 -11.50
N ASP A 712 -43.02 -1.22 -10.57
CA ASP A 712 -43.48 -0.86 -9.22
C ASP A 712 -43.01 -1.92 -8.20
N LEU A 713 -41.73 -1.84 -7.85
CA LEU A 713 -41.12 -2.82 -6.96
C LEU A 713 -41.65 -2.78 -5.52
N GLU A 714 -42.03 -1.60 -5.02
CA GLU A 714 -42.60 -1.49 -3.68
C GLU A 714 -43.91 -2.26 -3.52
N GLN A 715 -44.84 -1.97 -4.43
CA GLN A 715 -46.12 -2.67 -4.40
C GLN A 715 -45.94 -4.17 -4.66
N SER A 716 -45.06 -4.52 -5.59
CA SER A 716 -44.71 -5.90 -5.90
C SER A 716 -44.20 -6.66 -4.66
N PHE A 717 -43.25 -6.07 -3.89
CA PHE A 717 -42.77 -6.71 -2.66
C PHE A 717 -43.83 -6.80 -1.58
N ARG A 718 -44.70 -5.78 -1.42
CA ARG A 718 -45.85 -5.86 -0.48
C ARG A 718 -46.77 -7.02 -0.84
N ASP A 719 -47.19 -7.14 -2.10
CA ASP A 719 -48.06 -8.19 -2.57
C ASP A 719 -47.43 -9.58 -2.40
N ILE A 720 -46.14 -9.74 -2.66
CA ILE A 720 -45.38 -11.00 -2.44
C ILE A 720 -45.38 -11.37 -0.96
N ILE A 721 -45.12 -10.42 -0.06
CA ILE A 721 -45.13 -10.64 1.39
C ILE A 721 -46.52 -11.05 1.83
N ASP A 722 -47.55 -10.27 1.51
CA ASP A 722 -48.93 -10.49 1.95
C ASP A 722 -49.46 -11.84 1.49
N CYS A 723 -49.17 -12.24 0.25
CA CYS A 723 -49.53 -13.56 -0.27
C CYS A 723 -48.86 -14.70 0.50
N SER A 724 -47.65 -14.48 1.02
CA SER A 724 -46.86 -15.50 1.73
C SER A 724 -47.24 -15.67 3.21
N LEU A 725 -47.79 -14.63 3.88
CA LEU A 725 -48.08 -14.63 5.31
C LEU A 725 -49.01 -15.78 5.76
N ASN A 726 -49.94 -16.22 4.90
CA ASN A 726 -50.86 -17.30 5.23
C ASN A 726 -50.22 -18.70 5.23
N ALA A 727 -49.08 -18.86 4.57
CA ALA A 727 -48.40 -20.14 4.44
C ALA A 727 -47.25 -20.33 5.47
N ILE A 728 -46.68 -19.24 5.97
CA ILE A 728 -45.52 -19.26 6.86
C ILE A 728 -45.97 -19.37 8.32
N ARG A 729 -45.30 -20.24 9.09
CA ARG A 729 -45.63 -20.51 10.52
C ARG A 729 -44.34 -20.57 11.38
N ASP A 730 -43.19 -20.40 10.80
CA ASP A 730 -41.89 -20.49 11.49
C ASP A 730 -41.45 -19.14 12.10
N TRP A 731 -40.25 -19.10 12.61
CA TRP A 731 -39.64 -17.94 13.24
C TRP A 731 -39.59 -16.68 12.35
N SER A 732 -39.76 -16.82 11.05
CA SER A 732 -39.70 -15.71 10.10
C SER A 732 -40.98 -14.88 10.07
N LEU A 733 -42.13 -15.46 10.46
CA LEU A 733 -43.42 -14.77 10.41
C LEU A 733 -43.45 -13.45 11.19
N PRO A 734 -42.93 -13.32 12.42
CA PRO A 734 -42.88 -12.03 13.11
C PRO A 734 -42.09 -10.93 12.35
N LEU A 735 -41.05 -11.32 11.65
CA LEU A 735 -40.24 -10.40 10.81
C LEU A 735 -41.03 -9.99 9.56
N LEU A 736 -41.78 -10.89 8.98
CA LEU A 736 -42.60 -10.59 7.80
C LEU A 736 -43.79 -9.68 8.15
N GLU A 737 -44.44 -9.88 9.32
CA GLU A 737 -45.56 -9.07 9.76
C GLU A 737 -45.18 -7.70 10.30
N ASN A 738 -43.98 -7.55 10.92
CA ASN A 738 -43.63 -6.31 11.61
C ASN A 738 -42.26 -5.77 11.22
N PRO A 739 -42.20 -4.72 10.38
CA PRO A 739 -40.94 -4.10 9.96
C PRO A 739 -40.14 -3.51 11.10
N LYS A 740 -40.74 -3.15 12.26
CA LYS A 740 -40.01 -2.61 13.42
C LYS A 740 -39.01 -3.61 14.01
N ILE A 741 -39.23 -4.92 13.82
CA ILE A 741 -38.27 -5.95 14.27
C ILE A 741 -37.00 -5.89 13.42
N TRP A 742 -37.13 -5.59 12.13
CA TRP A 742 -36.01 -5.36 11.24
C TRP A 742 -35.17 -4.13 11.64
N ASP A 743 -35.80 -3.06 12.12
CA ASP A 743 -35.06 -1.88 12.61
C ASP A 743 -34.18 -2.23 13.81
N GLU A 744 -34.62 -3.15 14.65
CA GLU A 744 -33.77 -3.66 15.72
C GLU A 744 -32.70 -4.64 15.23
N ALA A 745 -32.89 -5.29 14.10
CA ALA A 745 -31.92 -6.20 13.49
C ALA A 745 -30.82 -5.49 12.72
N LYS A 746 -30.98 -4.25 12.29
CA LYS A 746 -29.95 -3.43 11.63
C LYS A 746 -28.69 -3.35 12.49
N GLN A 747 -27.51 -3.64 11.93
CA GLN A 747 -26.20 -3.65 12.61
C GLN A 747 -25.99 -4.81 13.61
N ARG A 748 -26.64 -5.99 13.42
CA ARG A 748 -26.62 -7.06 14.41
C ARG A 748 -26.64 -8.40 13.72
N PHE A 749 -26.43 -9.44 14.52
CA PHE A 749 -26.62 -10.80 14.07
C PHE A 749 -27.89 -11.41 14.69
N MET A 750 -28.43 -12.41 14.04
CA MET A 750 -29.49 -13.24 14.57
C MET A 750 -28.96 -14.62 14.92
N TRP A 751 -29.50 -15.19 15.98
CA TRP A 751 -29.41 -16.62 16.21
C TRP A 751 -30.72 -17.24 15.81
N ILE A 752 -30.68 -18.34 15.07
CA ILE A 752 -31.84 -19.15 14.74
C ILE A 752 -31.57 -20.52 15.30
N ASP A 753 -32.48 -20.99 16.16
CA ASP A 753 -32.44 -22.28 16.81
C ASP A 753 -33.79 -22.97 16.54
N ASP A 754 -33.79 -24.00 15.73
CA ASP A 754 -34.94 -24.78 15.25
C ASP A 754 -36.21 -23.94 14.96
N ASP A 755 -36.99 -23.59 15.97
CA ASP A 755 -38.27 -22.90 15.85
C ASP A 755 -38.27 -21.45 16.35
N THR A 756 -37.13 -20.95 16.83
CA THR A 756 -37.03 -19.60 17.40
C THR A 756 -35.88 -18.80 16.77
N ALA A 757 -36.09 -17.50 16.61
CA ALA A 757 -35.06 -16.57 16.18
C ALA A 757 -34.87 -15.45 17.21
N TRP A 758 -33.62 -15.03 17.34
CA TRP A 758 -33.20 -14.06 18.33
C TRP A 758 -32.40 -12.97 17.64
N VAL A 759 -32.86 -11.75 17.72
CA VAL A 759 -32.09 -10.57 17.30
C VAL A 759 -31.15 -10.18 18.43
N VAL A 760 -29.85 -10.14 18.17
CA VAL A 760 -28.82 -9.87 19.17
C VAL A 760 -28.22 -8.49 18.97
N ARG A 761 -28.33 -7.62 19.97
CA ARG A 761 -27.83 -6.26 19.99
C ARG A 761 -26.67 -6.09 20.98
N GLN A 762 -25.53 -5.57 20.52
CA GLN A 762 -24.46 -5.08 21.38
C GLN A 762 -24.57 -3.55 21.54
N LYS A 763 -24.74 -3.07 22.76
CA LYS A 763 -24.71 -1.65 23.07
C LYS A 763 -23.90 -1.42 24.35
N GLY A 764 -22.75 -0.72 24.25
CA GLY A 764 -21.97 -0.32 25.42
C GLY A 764 -21.54 -1.47 26.32
N GLY A 765 -21.10 -2.60 25.76
CA GLY A 765 -20.65 -3.78 26.51
C GLY A 765 -21.75 -4.67 27.05
N ARG A 766 -23.01 -4.39 26.78
CA ARG A 766 -24.15 -5.24 27.12
C ARG A 766 -24.81 -5.79 25.87
N THR A 767 -25.22 -7.05 25.92
CA THR A 767 -25.92 -7.74 24.82
C THR A 767 -27.42 -7.80 25.13
N ASN A 768 -28.22 -7.10 24.35
CA ASN A 768 -29.69 -7.25 24.40
C ASN A 768 -30.11 -8.32 23.39
N GLN A 769 -31.02 -9.17 23.77
CA GLN A 769 -31.53 -10.23 22.91
C GLN A 769 -33.06 -10.11 22.84
N TYR A 770 -33.58 -10.15 21.61
CA TYR A 770 -34.98 -10.06 21.31
C TYR A 770 -35.41 -11.39 20.68
N GLU A 771 -36.19 -12.22 21.39
CA GLU A 771 -36.88 -13.36 20.79
C GLU A 771 -38.00 -12.81 19.93
N THR A 772 -38.06 -13.21 18.67
CA THR A 772 -38.87 -12.52 17.65
C THR A 772 -40.35 -12.56 17.94
N TRP A 773 -40.88 -13.69 18.38
CA TRP A 773 -42.30 -13.85 18.70
C TRP A 773 -42.74 -13.02 19.93
N SER A 774 -42.01 -13.12 21.03
CA SER A 774 -42.37 -12.39 22.27
C SER A 774 -42.18 -10.88 22.08
N TYR A 775 -41.20 -10.46 21.29
CA TYR A 775 -41.01 -9.05 20.97
C TYR A 775 -42.11 -8.53 20.01
N HIS A 776 -42.54 -9.35 19.04
CA HIS A 776 -43.68 -9.04 18.17
C HIS A 776 -44.95 -8.81 18.97
N LEU A 777 -45.23 -9.67 19.95
CA LEU A 777 -46.37 -9.47 20.86
C LEU A 777 -46.29 -8.11 21.58
N CYS A 778 -45.12 -7.73 22.10
CA CYS A 778 -44.92 -6.46 22.75
C CYS A 778 -45.24 -5.28 21.82
N LEU A 779 -44.78 -5.34 20.58
CA LEU A 779 -45.05 -4.33 19.56
C LEU A 779 -46.57 -4.27 19.21
N ARG A 780 -47.22 -5.43 19.01
CA ARG A 780 -48.65 -5.51 18.74
C ARG A 780 -49.50 -4.94 19.88
N LEU A 781 -49.08 -5.14 21.12
CA LEU A 781 -49.77 -4.56 22.31
C LEU A 781 -49.59 -3.05 22.35
N SER A 782 -48.42 -2.56 22.03
CA SER A 782 -48.14 -1.12 21.92
C SER A 782 -49.02 -0.47 20.84
N ASP A 783 -49.14 -1.06 19.67
CA ASP A 783 -50.00 -0.60 18.58
C ASP A 783 -51.51 -0.67 18.97
N ALA A 784 -51.90 -1.61 19.84
CA ALA A 784 -53.22 -1.70 20.41
C ALA A 784 -53.52 -0.71 21.56
N GLY A 785 -52.56 0.21 21.85
CA GLY A 785 -52.69 1.26 22.85
C GLY A 785 -52.54 0.81 24.31
N VAL A 786 -51.88 -0.34 24.54
CA VAL A 786 -51.56 -0.83 25.89
C VAL A 786 -50.07 -0.98 26.05
N LYS A 787 -49.50 -0.46 27.16
CA LYS A 787 -48.09 -0.44 27.41
C LYS A 787 -47.64 -1.68 28.16
N TYR A 788 -46.93 -2.55 27.48
CA TYR A 788 -46.18 -3.66 28.04
C TYR A 788 -44.70 -3.44 27.79
N ASP A 789 -43.85 -3.94 28.69
CA ASP A 789 -42.39 -3.89 28.53
C ASP A 789 -41.86 -5.24 28.03
N TYR A 790 -40.63 -5.24 27.52
CA TYR A 790 -39.97 -6.45 27.03
C TYR A 790 -38.69 -6.76 27.85
N SER A 791 -38.51 -8.04 28.18
CA SER A 791 -37.35 -8.49 28.96
C SER A 791 -36.13 -8.77 28.06
N TYR A 792 -35.14 -7.89 28.09
CA TYR A 792 -33.90 -8.01 27.27
C TYR A 792 -32.83 -8.93 27.84
N HIS A 793 -32.84 -9.17 29.16
CA HIS A 793 -31.70 -9.78 29.87
C HIS A 793 -32.02 -11.08 30.61
N SER A 794 -33.30 -11.40 30.85
CA SER A 794 -33.69 -12.61 31.56
C SER A 794 -34.14 -13.71 30.61
N TYR A 795 -33.83 -14.97 30.93
CA TYR A 795 -34.33 -16.14 30.19
C TYR A 795 -35.42 -16.87 30.99
N PRO A 796 -36.51 -17.32 30.40
CA PRO A 796 -36.91 -17.10 29.00
C PRO A 796 -37.28 -15.64 28.73
N ARG A 797 -37.13 -15.21 27.46
CA ARG A 797 -37.54 -13.86 27.02
C ARG A 797 -39.06 -13.77 27.01
N HIS A 798 -39.58 -12.62 27.47
CA HIS A 798 -41.01 -12.44 27.58
C HIS A 798 -41.42 -10.97 27.49
N THR A 799 -42.65 -10.75 27.03
CA THR A 799 -43.36 -9.49 27.20
C THR A 799 -43.97 -9.46 28.61
N PHE A 800 -43.90 -8.38 29.33
CA PHE A 800 -44.36 -8.32 30.71
C PHE A 800 -45.06 -7.01 31.09
N LEU A 801 -45.88 -7.12 32.17
CA LEU A 801 -46.53 -5.98 32.80
C LEU A 801 -46.38 -6.09 34.32
N ASN A 802 -45.93 -5.00 34.93
CA ASN A 802 -45.73 -4.95 36.38
C ASN A 802 -47.01 -4.47 37.10
N PHE A 803 -47.35 -5.12 38.19
CA PHE A 803 -48.44 -4.74 39.09
C PHE A 803 -47.91 -4.54 40.49
N LYS A 804 -48.65 -3.76 41.29
CA LYS A 804 -48.31 -3.54 42.69
C LYS A 804 -49.58 -3.69 43.56
N ASP A 805 -49.45 -4.47 44.62
CA ASP A 805 -50.46 -4.56 45.69
C ASP A 805 -49.81 -4.20 47.03
N GLY A 806 -50.12 -3.02 47.53
CA GLY A 806 -49.49 -2.47 48.73
C GLY A 806 -47.97 -2.34 48.59
N LYS A 807 -47.21 -3.21 49.33
CA LYS A 807 -45.76 -3.26 49.26
C LYS A 807 -45.22 -4.36 48.29
N GLN A 808 -46.11 -5.27 47.82
CA GLN A 808 -45.72 -6.40 47.01
C GLN A 808 -45.79 -6.10 45.55
N ASP A 809 -44.74 -6.41 44.84
CA ASP A 809 -44.63 -6.28 43.36
C ASP A 809 -44.91 -7.63 42.69
N TYR A 810 -45.64 -7.58 41.59
CA TYR A 810 -45.96 -8.74 40.75
C TYR A 810 -45.64 -8.43 39.30
N GLN A 811 -45.30 -9.48 38.54
CA GLN A 811 -45.06 -9.36 37.10
C GLN A 811 -45.87 -10.42 36.35
N LEU A 812 -46.73 -9.97 35.46
CA LEU A 812 -47.32 -10.81 34.43
C LEU A 812 -46.32 -10.99 33.30
N ARG A 813 -45.96 -12.23 33.00
CA ARG A 813 -45.08 -12.61 31.90
C ARG A 813 -45.90 -13.33 30.84
N ILE A 814 -45.62 -12.94 29.57
CA ILE A 814 -46.23 -13.58 28.41
C ILE A 814 -45.09 -14.00 27.50
N SER A 815 -44.94 -15.29 27.23
CA SER A 815 -43.91 -15.87 26.42
C SER A 815 -44.49 -16.80 25.34
N HIS A 816 -43.82 -16.84 24.19
CA HIS A 816 -44.10 -17.84 23.17
C HIS A 816 -43.48 -19.18 23.62
N THR A 817 -44.15 -20.28 23.36
CA THR A 817 -43.67 -21.62 23.72
C THR A 817 -43.31 -22.44 22.49
N PRO A 818 -42.42 -23.45 22.61
CA PRO A 818 -42.09 -24.34 21.49
C PRO A 818 -43.28 -25.07 20.85
N SER A 819 -44.39 -25.15 21.54
CA SER A 819 -45.65 -25.73 21.02
C SER A 819 -46.55 -24.73 20.30
N ASP A 820 -46.01 -23.58 19.88
CA ASP A 820 -46.69 -22.48 19.19
C ASP A 820 -47.92 -21.96 19.99
N GLU A 821 -47.76 -21.88 21.30
CA GLU A 821 -48.78 -21.34 22.20
C GLU A 821 -48.22 -20.17 23.02
N TRP A 822 -49.11 -19.33 23.54
CA TRP A 822 -48.77 -18.16 24.36
C TRP A 822 -49.03 -18.45 25.83
N GLN A 823 -47.97 -18.59 26.63
CA GLN A 823 -48.07 -18.86 28.07
C GLN A 823 -48.13 -17.56 28.86
N PHE A 824 -49.10 -17.45 29.73
CA PHE A 824 -49.30 -16.39 30.69
C PHE A 824 -48.96 -16.90 32.10
N GLU A 825 -48.04 -16.22 32.73
CA GLU A 825 -47.57 -16.53 34.08
C GLU A 825 -47.52 -15.26 34.92
N ILE A 826 -47.92 -15.31 36.20
CA ILE A 826 -47.74 -14.23 37.15
C ILE A 826 -46.77 -14.69 38.23
N ILE A 827 -45.72 -13.89 38.47
CA ILE A 827 -44.76 -14.11 39.53
C ILE A 827 -44.79 -12.95 40.53
N ALA A 828 -44.37 -13.21 41.78
CA ALA A 828 -44.12 -12.17 42.76
C ALA A 828 -42.62 -11.82 42.78
N LEU A 829 -42.29 -10.56 43.02
CA LEU A 829 -40.95 -10.04 43.05
C LEU A 829 -40.62 -9.44 44.41
N ASP A 830 -39.37 -9.62 44.89
CA ASP A 830 -38.85 -8.89 46.05
C ASP A 830 -38.44 -7.44 45.70
N GLU A 831 -37.90 -6.72 46.67
CA GLU A 831 -37.45 -5.32 46.48
C GLU A 831 -36.26 -5.21 45.48
N ASP A 832 -35.50 -6.28 45.31
CA ASP A 832 -34.38 -6.39 44.35
C ASP A 832 -34.81 -6.93 42.98
N SER A 833 -36.14 -7.10 42.75
CA SER A 833 -36.75 -7.64 41.54
C SER A 833 -36.44 -9.12 41.27
N ASN A 834 -36.06 -9.90 42.27
CA ASN A 834 -35.90 -11.35 42.16
C ASN A 834 -37.27 -12.03 42.38
N GLN A 835 -37.48 -13.16 41.69
CA GLN A 835 -38.66 -13.95 41.86
C GLN A 835 -38.70 -14.62 43.24
N ILE A 836 -39.81 -14.48 43.92
CA ILE A 836 -40.06 -15.13 45.22
C ILE A 836 -41.21 -16.09 45.12
N GLU A 837 -41.27 -17.05 46.07
CA GLU A 837 -42.38 -17.98 46.19
C GLU A 837 -43.64 -17.26 46.72
N MET A 838 -44.76 -17.46 46.07
CA MET A 838 -46.03 -16.85 46.44
C MET A 838 -46.67 -17.60 47.55
N ASP A 839 -47.08 -16.94 48.66
CA ASP A 839 -47.98 -17.46 49.68
C ASP A 839 -49.42 -17.52 49.15
N SER A 840 -50.32 -17.93 50.01
CA SER A 840 -51.73 -18.09 49.67
C SER A 840 -52.46 -16.78 49.37
N GLY A 841 -52.13 -15.70 50.03
CA GLY A 841 -52.65 -14.35 49.77
C GLY A 841 -52.18 -13.79 48.47
N MET A 842 -50.84 -13.91 48.18
CA MET A 842 -50.19 -13.54 46.91
C MET A 842 -50.81 -14.31 45.73
N LYS A 843 -51.03 -15.62 45.88
CA LYS A 843 -51.68 -16.45 44.85
C LYS A 843 -53.09 -15.99 44.56
N GLN A 844 -53.86 -15.63 45.62
CA GLN A 844 -55.23 -15.12 45.48
C GLN A 844 -55.27 -13.77 44.74
N PHE A 845 -54.31 -12.85 45.03
CA PHE A 845 -54.21 -11.61 44.31
C PHE A 845 -53.80 -11.84 42.85
N ALA A 846 -52.81 -12.66 42.58
CA ALA A 846 -52.38 -13.01 41.21
C ALA A 846 -53.56 -13.58 40.39
N LEU A 847 -54.40 -14.48 40.96
CA LEU A 847 -55.58 -15.00 40.30
C LEU A 847 -56.62 -13.91 40.04
N SER A 848 -56.70 -12.89 40.91
CA SER A 848 -57.65 -11.79 40.73
C SER A 848 -57.31 -10.88 39.55
N LEU A 849 -56.03 -10.83 39.12
CA LEU A 849 -55.60 -10.09 37.96
C LEU A 849 -56.06 -10.76 36.64
N VAL A 850 -56.35 -12.09 36.69
CA VAL A 850 -56.63 -12.88 35.48
C VAL A 850 -57.89 -13.70 35.71
N PRO A 851 -59.10 -13.10 36.03
CA PRO A 851 -60.29 -13.81 36.43
C PRO A 851 -60.76 -14.84 35.42
N GLY A 852 -61.04 -16.04 35.90
CA GLY A 852 -61.49 -17.15 35.06
C GLY A 852 -60.39 -17.95 34.37
N ASN A 853 -59.10 -17.63 34.58
CA ASN A 853 -57.94 -18.41 34.07
C ASN A 853 -57.13 -18.99 35.25
N PRO A 854 -56.75 -20.27 35.18
CA PRO A 854 -55.75 -20.83 36.12
C PRO A 854 -54.40 -20.22 35.86
N LEU A 855 -53.44 -20.24 36.77
CA LEU A 855 -52.03 -19.78 36.54
C LEU A 855 -51.09 -20.98 36.67
N PRO A 856 -50.24 -21.21 35.71
CA PRO A 856 -50.15 -20.55 34.37
C PRO A 856 -51.27 -21.02 33.41
N PHE A 857 -51.60 -20.19 32.41
CA PHE A 857 -52.55 -20.58 31.36
C PHE A 857 -51.97 -20.23 29.96
N LYS A 858 -52.57 -20.80 28.92
CA LYS A 858 -52.14 -20.65 27.56
C LYS A 858 -53.23 -20.12 26.62
N LYS A 859 -52.83 -19.41 25.58
CA LYS A 859 -53.62 -19.01 24.41
C LYS A 859 -53.02 -19.59 23.15
N LYS A 860 -53.87 -20.01 22.22
CA LYS A 860 -53.43 -20.74 21.01
C LYS A 860 -52.96 -19.85 19.87
N SER A 861 -53.33 -18.56 19.88
CA SER A 861 -52.95 -17.66 18.81
C SER A 861 -52.43 -16.32 19.33
N MET A 862 -51.64 -15.64 18.54
CA MET A 862 -51.17 -14.29 18.80
C MET A 862 -52.37 -13.33 19.06
N ASN A 863 -53.42 -13.41 18.26
CA ASN A 863 -54.57 -12.54 18.41
C ASN A 863 -55.28 -12.78 19.74
N ASP A 864 -55.48 -14.05 20.15
CA ASP A 864 -56.05 -14.39 21.46
C ASP A 864 -55.17 -13.88 22.60
N ALA A 865 -53.85 -13.95 22.43
CA ALA A 865 -52.89 -13.42 23.42
C ALA A 865 -53.02 -11.89 23.53
N VAL A 866 -53.08 -11.17 22.42
CA VAL A 866 -53.28 -9.71 22.39
C VAL A 866 -54.61 -9.31 23.04
N ILE A 867 -55.74 -9.97 22.69
CA ILE A 867 -57.05 -9.72 23.26
C ILE A 867 -57.01 -9.93 24.78
N CYS A 868 -56.44 -11.04 25.20
CA CYS A 868 -56.35 -11.41 26.62
C CYS A 868 -55.46 -10.41 27.40
N ALA A 869 -54.28 -10.11 26.90
CA ALA A 869 -53.36 -9.15 27.53
C ALA A 869 -53.98 -7.73 27.62
N LYS A 870 -54.68 -7.28 26.57
CA LYS A 870 -55.42 -6.01 26.55
C LYS A 870 -56.55 -5.99 27.58
N ALA A 871 -57.30 -7.07 27.74
CA ALA A 871 -58.36 -7.22 28.77
C ALA A 871 -57.76 -7.14 30.18
N ILE A 872 -56.64 -7.85 30.43
CA ILE A 872 -55.96 -7.83 31.72
C ILE A 872 -55.46 -6.42 32.03
N TYR A 873 -54.82 -5.74 31.08
CA TYR A 873 -54.36 -4.36 31.24
C TYR A 873 -55.50 -3.40 31.60
N ASN A 874 -56.59 -3.43 30.86
CA ASN A 874 -57.73 -2.53 31.04
C ASN A 874 -58.46 -2.75 32.36
N SER A 875 -58.58 -4.00 32.80
CA SER A 875 -59.25 -4.35 34.04
C SER A 875 -58.43 -4.03 35.28
N ASN A 876 -57.14 -3.94 35.17
CA ASN A 876 -56.22 -3.81 36.30
C ASN A 876 -55.44 -2.50 36.33
N LYS A 877 -55.89 -1.45 35.61
CA LYS A 877 -55.18 -0.15 35.52
C LYS A 877 -54.75 0.45 36.85
N LYS A 878 -55.53 0.25 37.93
CA LYS A 878 -55.25 0.76 39.27
C LYS A 878 -54.08 0.07 39.97
N TYR A 879 -53.66 -1.10 39.50
CA TYR A 879 -52.53 -1.86 40.06
C TYR A 879 -51.26 -1.77 39.18
N ILE A 880 -51.37 -1.25 37.98
CA ILE A 880 -50.19 -1.14 37.04
C ILE A 880 -49.20 -0.14 37.59
N LYS A 881 -47.90 -0.58 37.60
CA LYS A 881 -46.75 0.21 38.11
C LYS A 881 -46.15 1.12 37.06
#